data_b955171fcb80f55de3bf5b6461d90c35
#
_entry.id   b955171fcb80f55de3bf5b6461d90c35
#
_cell.length_a   1.000
_cell.length_b   1.000
_cell.length_c   1.000
_cell.angle_alpha   90.00
_cell.angle_beta   90.00
_cell.angle_gamma   90.00
#
_symmetry.space_group_name_H-M   'P 1'
#
loop_
_entity.id
_entity.type
_entity.pdbx_description
1 polymer ?
#
loop_
_entity_poly.entity_id
_entity_poly.type
_entity_poly.pdbx_seq_one_letter_code
_entity_poly.pdbx_strand_id
1 'polypeptide(L)'
;KELFSKQLGINTWGDLLEYYPYKYIDRSRIYAISEITGDMPFVQLRGKILSFEEFQMSPRKKRVVAHFSDGRNVIDLVWFQGAQYVYKNYKVNEDYIVFGRPTAYGGRYQIAHPDIEKAGDLQLSDMGMQPYYITSEAMKKHNFNSQAIGKVVKALLTKLNTPLEETLPPFITGRLHLVSHDTAMRDIHYPKTTHDMQKARERLKFEELFYVQLNILRYASEHRRKYRGYIFNRVGDIFNTFYSQNLPFPLTGAQKRVMHEINDDMRSGRQMNRLLQGDVGSGKTLVALMSMLIALGNGFQACIMAPTEILAEQHLATIKEFLKGMPVRVELLTGMVKGKKRAEVLDGLIAGTVDILVGTHAVVEETVQFARLGLAVIDEQHRFGVAQRAKLWAKSSNPPHILVMTATPIPRTLAMTIYGDLDVSVIDELPPGRKPVHTIHKYDNQLTSLYQGIRQQINEGRQVYIVFPLISESEKMDLKNLEDGFETLVQAFPEYRLSKVHGKMKSKEKDAEMQKFVSGETQILVATTVIEVGVNVPNASVMVILDAQRFGLSQLHQLRGRVGRGADQSYCILVTNYKLTAETRKRIDIMCETNDGFRIAEADLKLRGPGDLEGTQQSGIAFDLKIADIARDGQLVQLARDEAQKIIDADPTCQSPEYAMLWKRLRELRNTNINWAAIS
;
A
#
# COMPACT_ATOMS: atom_id res chain seq x y z
N LYS A 1 3.22 30.03 -19.52
CA LYS A 1 4.30 29.37 -18.75
C LYS A 1 3.94 29.24 -17.27
N GLU A 2 3.58 30.34 -16.58
CA GLU A 2 3.20 30.33 -15.14
C GLU A 2 2.06 29.37 -14.82
N LEU A 3 1.04 29.28 -15.69
CA LEU A 3 -0.11 28.43 -15.48
C LEU A 3 0.27 26.93 -15.49
N PHE A 4 1.13 26.52 -16.42
CA PHE A 4 1.66 25.14 -16.48
C PHE A 4 2.53 24.81 -15.26
N SER A 5 3.40 25.73 -14.87
CA SER A 5 4.27 25.55 -13.70
C SER A 5 3.48 25.46 -12.41
N LYS A 6 2.56 26.41 -12.14
CA LYS A 6 1.81 26.45 -10.87
C LYS A 6 0.73 25.38 -10.73
N GLN A 7 0.11 24.95 -11.86
CA GLN A 7 -1.05 24.04 -11.81
C GLN A 7 -0.70 22.59 -12.12
N LEU A 8 0.34 22.35 -12.91
CA LEU A 8 0.73 21.00 -13.36
C LEU A 8 2.18 20.65 -13.02
N GLY A 9 2.96 21.55 -12.41
CA GLY A 9 4.38 21.33 -12.14
C GLY A 9 5.27 21.27 -13.39
N ILE A 10 4.75 21.63 -14.57
CA ILE A 10 5.47 21.55 -15.86
C ILE A 10 6.31 22.80 -16.05
N ASN A 11 7.62 22.66 -15.98
CA ASN A 11 8.59 23.76 -16.09
C ASN A 11 9.40 23.73 -17.39
N THR A 12 9.62 22.53 -17.93
CA THR A 12 10.42 22.26 -19.14
C THR A 12 9.60 21.57 -20.23
N TRP A 13 10.16 21.50 -21.43
CA TRP A 13 9.58 20.74 -22.54
C TRP A 13 9.63 19.23 -22.26
N GLY A 14 10.63 18.76 -21.54
CA GLY A 14 10.71 17.38 -21.07
C GLY A 14 9.54 17.04 -20.13
N ASP A 15 9.26 17.89 -19.13
CA ASP A 15 8.11 17.68 -18.23
C ASP A 15 6.79 17.62 -18.99
N LEU A 16 6.67 18.40 -20.07
CA LEU A 16 5.46 18.38 -20.91
C LEU A 16 5.33 17.07 -21.69
N LEU A 17 6.42 16.50 -22.19
CA LEU A 17 6.42 15.20 -22.86
C LEU A 17 6.18 14.05 -21.87
N GLU A 18 6.59 14.20 -20.63
CA GLU A 18 6.34 13.23 -19.56
C GLU A 18 4.97 13.45 -18.86
N TYR A 19 4.18 14.44 -19.31
CA TYR A 19 2.80 14.61 -18.86
C TYR A 19 1.85 13.75 -19.69
N TYR A 20 1.73 12.50 -19.30
CA TYR A 20 1.02 11.47 -20.06
C TYR A 20 -0.50 11.66 -20.06
N PRO A 21 -1.20 11.26 -21.15
CA PRO A 21 -2.66 11.28 -21.19
C PRO A 21 -3.27 10.34 -20.14
N TYR A 22 -4.28 10.83 -19.45
CA TYR A 22 -5.05 10.04 -18.48
C TYR A 22 -5.89 8.95 -19.17
N LYS A 23 -6.48 9.27 -20.32
CA LYS A 23 -7.27 8.37 -21.16
C LYS A 23 -7.20 8.78 -22.61
N TYR A 24 -7.69 7.92 -23.47
CA TYR A 24 -7.83 8.23 -24.90
C TYR A 24 -9.30 8.21 -25.29
N ILE A 25 -9.64 9.04 -26.24
CA ILE A 25 -10.95 9.15 -26.86
C ILE A 25 -10.80 8.65 -28.28
N ASP A 26 -11.46 7.54 -28.59
CA ASP A 26 -11.45 6.99 -29.94
C ASP A 26 -12.35 7.84 -30.85
N ARG A 27 -11.74 8.55 -31.81
CA ARG A 27 -12.41 9.31 -32.84
C ARG A 27 -12.23 8.67 -34.24
N SER A 28 -11.86 7.41 -34.29
CA SER A 28 -11.65 6.71 -35.58
C SER A 28 -12.95 6.37 -36.28
N ARG A 29 -14.09 6.28 -35.54
CA ARG A 29 -15.39 5.88 -36.08
C ARG A 29 -16.39 7.03 -36.02
N ILE A 30 -17.01 7.31 -37.17
CA ILE A 30 -18.22 8.14 -37.26
C ILE A 30 -19.42 7.20 -37.18
N TYR A 31 -20.29 7.45 -36.22
CA TYR A 31 -21.52 6.70 -36.01
C TYR A 31 -22.68 7.37 -36.74
N ALA A 32 -23.63 6.56 -37.21
CA ALA A 32 -24.93 7.09 -37.61
C ALA A 32 -25.77 7.38 -36.34
N ILE A 33 -26.65 8.40 -36.42
CA ILE A 33 -27.51 8.74 -35.26
C ILE A 33 -28.39 7.56 -34.85
N SER A 34 -28.79 6.69 -35.83
CA SER A 34 -29.55 5.47 -35.56
C SER A 34 -28.81 4.38 -34.76
N GLU A 35 -27.46 4.44 -34.69
CA GLU A 35 -26.65 3.49 -33.95
C GLU A 35 -26.50 3.87 -32.47
N ILE A 36 -26.99 5.04 -32.06
CA ILE A 36 -26.81 5.56 -30.69
C ILE A 36 -27.64 4.73 -29.71
N THR A 37 -26.97 4.24 -28.65
CA THR A 37 -27.58 3.59 -27.49
C THR A 37 -27.25 4.36 -26.20
N GLY A 38 -28.06 4.19 -25.15
CA GLY A 38 -27.89 4.93 -23.90
C GLY A 38 -26.60 4.60 -23.12
N ASP A 39 -25.94 3.48 -23.46
CA ASP A 39 -24.73 3.00 -22.78
C ASP A 39 -23.42 3.45 -23.45
N MET A 40 -23.50 4.16 -24.57
CA MET A 40 -22.31 4.61 -25.28
C MET A 40 -21.59 5.73 -24.49
N PRO A 41 -20.30 5.58 -24.19
CA PRO A 41 -19.56 6.57 -23.42
C PRO A 41 -19.38 7.91 -24.18
N PHE A 42 -19.03 7.83 -25.47
CA PHE A 42 -18.86 8.95 -26.38
C PHE A 42 -19.12 8.50 -27.82
N VAL A 43 -19.66 9.39 -28.65
CA VAL A 43 -19.90 9.16 -30.07
C VAL A 43 -19.39 10.33 -30.90
N GLN A 44 -18.96 10.03 -32.13
CA GLN A 44 -18.65 11.03 -33.15
C GLN A 44 -19.67 10.90 -34.28
N LEU A 45 -20.32 12.01 -34.60
CA LEU A 45 -21.38 12.08 -35.61
C LEU A 45 -20.96 13.07 -36.69
N ARG A 46 -21.31 12.81 -37.91
CA ARG A 46 -21.17 13.77 -39.02
C ARG A 46 -22.54 14.17 -39.54
N GLY A 47 -22.75 15.45 -39.76
CA GLY A 47 -24.04 15.96 -40.29
C GLY A 47 -24.13 17.46 -40.29
N LYS A 48 -25.36 17.95 -40.37
CA LYS A 48 -25.67 19.39 -40.46
C LYS A 48 -26.58 19.85 -39.35
N ILE A 49 -26.41 21.07 -38.89
CA ILE A 49 -27.36 21.74 -38.01
C ILE A 49 -28.53 22.22 -38.86
N LEU A 50 -29.73 21.76 -38.54
CA LEU A 50 -30.95 22.10 -39.25
C LEU A 50 -31.56 23.41 -38.75
N SER A 51 -31.60 23.58 -37.43
CA SER A 51 -32.20 24.75 -36.78
C SER A 51 -31.68 24.89 -35.35
N PHE A 52 -31.91 26.07 -34.78
CA PHE A 52 -31.66 26.37 -33.37
C PHE A 52 -32.96 26.73 -32.68
N GLU A 53 -33.14 26.26 -31.46
CA GLU A 53 -34.23 26.66 -30.56
C GLU A 53 -33.63 27.22 -29.25
N GLU A 54 -34.27 28.26 -28.71
CA GLU A 54 -33.86 28.87 -27.46
C GLU A 54 -34.96 28.78 -26.43
N PHE A 55 -34.64 28.22 -25.28
CA PHE A 55 -35.53 28.08 -24.13
C PHE A 55 -35.06 28.96 -22.97
N GLN A 56 -35.93 29.79 -22.46
CA GLN A 56 -35.67 30.58 -21.26
C GLN A 56 -35.85 29.70 -20.02
N MET A 57 -34.77 29.46 -19.30
CA MET A 57 -34.80 28.62 -18.07
C MET A 57 -35.02 29.47 -16.81
N SER A 58 -34.48 30.70 -16.79
CA SER A 58 -34.65 31.70 -15.74
C SER A 58 -34.30 33.09 -16.33
N PRO A 59 -34.59 34.20 -15.64
CA PRO A 59 -34.33 35.55 -16.17
C PRO A 59 -32.92 35.80 -16.70
N ARG A 60 -31.95 35.00 -16.21
CA ARG A 60 -30.51 35.14 -16.60
C ARG A 60 -29.91 33.89 -17.27
N LYS A 61 -30.67 32.77 -17.43
CA LYS A 61 -30.16 31.55 -18.00
C LYS A 61 -31.00 31.09 -19.18
N LYS A 62 -30.35 30.94 -20.33
CA LYS A 62 -30.93 30.43 -21.57
C LYS A 62 -30.31 29.06 -21.89
N ARG A 63 -31.16 28.14 -22.37
CA ARG A 63 -30.77 26.85 -22.95
C ARG A 63 -30.90 26.97 -24.46
N VAL A 64 -29.85 26.68 -25.20
CA VAL A 64 -29.88 26.59 -26.66
C VAL A 64 -29.87 25.12 -27.06
N VAL A 65 -30.73 24.74 -27.98
CA VAL A 65 -30.82 23.44 -28.60
C VAL A 65 -30.59 23.58 -30.09
N ALA A 66 -29.65 22.83 -30.65
CA ALA A 66 -29.47 22.71 -32.09
C ALA A 66 -29.94 21.33 -32.55
N HIS A 67 -30.82 21.30 -33.52
CA HIS A 67 -31.25 20.03 -34.15
C HIS A 67 -30.22 19.62 -35.20
N PHE A 68 -29.48 18.54 -34.91
CA PHE A 68 -28.40 18.05 -35.75
C PHE A 68 -28.82 16.79 -36.49
N SER A 69 -28.59 16.73 -37.80
CA SER A 69 -29.00 15.57 -38.63
C SER A 69 -27.84 14.98 -39.43
N ASP A 70 -27.81 13.67 -39.52
CA ASP A 70 -26.94 12.88 -40.40
C ASP A 70 -27.55 12.69 -41.80
N GLY A 71 -28.70 13.36 -42.08
CA GLY A 71 -29.48 13.21 -43.30
C GLY A 71 -30.60 12.18 -43.24
N ARG A 72 -30.62 11.34 -42.21
CA ARG A 72 -31.65 10.31 -41.95
C ARG A 72 -32.35 10.50 -40.63
N ASN A 73 -31.60 10.79 -39.61
CA ASN A 73 -32.08 10.94 -38.23
C ASN A 73 -31.66 12.29 -37.66
N VAL A 74 -32.24 12.65 -36.51
CA VAL A 74 -31.95 13.92 -35.82
C VAL A 74 -31.63 13.65 -34.38
N ILE A 75 -30.63 14.35 -33.84
CA ILE A 75 -30.25 14.39 -32.43
C ILE A 75 -30.15 15.80 -31.93
N ASP A 76 -30.43 16.05 -30.66
CA ASP A 76 -30.38 17.38 -30.08
C ASP A 76 -28.98 17.65 -29.47
N LEU A 77 -28.39 18.79 -29.87
CA LEU A 77 -27.18 19.33 -29.28
C LEU A 77 -27.55 20.44 -28.29
N VAL A 78 -27.18 20.34 -27.04
CA VAL A 78 -27.74 21.20 -25.98
C VAL A 78 -26.65 21.97 -25.26
N TRP A 79 -26.84 23.29 -25.10
CA TRP A 79 -25.98 24.17 -24.31
C TRP A 79 -26.81 24.87 -23.22
N PHE A 80 -26.35 24.75 -21.99
CA PHE A 80 -26.96 25.39 -20.81
C PHE A 80 -26.36 26.79 -20.53
N GLN A 81 -25.24 27.10 -21.21
CA GLN A 81 -24.52 28.36 -21.09
C GLN A 81 -23.87 28.74 -22.44
N GLY A 82 -23.59 30.01 -22.67
CA GLY A 82 -22.86 30.45 -23.86
C GLY A 82 -23.69 30.59 -25.14
N ALA A 83 -24.97 30.91 -25.07
CA ALA A 83 -25.86 31.06 -26.24
C ALA A 83 -25.25 31.93 -27.34
N GLN A 84 -24.67 33.08 -26.99
CA GLN A 84 -24.03 33.96 -27.96
C GLN A 84 -22.83 33.33 -28.67
N TYR A 85 -22.09 32.48 -27.99
CA TYR A 85 -20.99 31.73 -28.58
C TYR A 85 -21.48 30.73 -29.62
N VAL A 86 -22.58 30.00 -29.32
CA VAL A 86 -23.17 29.00 -30.21
C VAL A 86 -23.57 29.66 -31.55
N TYR A 87 -24.35 30.73 -31.51
CA TYR A 87 -24.80 31.43 -32.73
C TYR A 87 -23.68 32.11 -33.52
N LYS A 88 -22.60 32.53 -32.84
CA LYS A 88 -21.45 33.14 -33.50
C LYS A 88 -20.61 32.09 -34.28
N ASN A 89 -20.48 30.89 -33.75
CA ASN A 89 -19.54 29.93 -34.27
C ASN A 89 -20.16 28.83 -35.14
N TYR A 90 -21.46 28.55 -34.98
CA TYR A 90 -22.13 27.48 -35.71
C TYR A 90 -23.26 28.05 -36.60
N LYS A 91 -23.32 27.54 -37.84
CA LYS A 91 -24.30 27.98 -38.83
C LYS A 91 -25.19 26.84 -39.30
N VAL A 92 -26.43 27.16 -39.65
CA VAL A 92 -27.38 26.22 -40.23
C VAL A 92 -26.89 25.80 -41.61
N ASN A 93 -27.11 24.51 -41.95
CA ASN A 93 -26.77 23.87 -43.23
C ASN A 93 -25.27 23.73 -43.55
N GLU A 94 -24.36 24.05 -42.63
CA GLU A 94 -22.94 23.71 -42.74
C GLU A 94 -22.67 22.30 -42.25
N ASP A 95 -21.69 21.61 -42.85
CA ASP A 95 -21.23 20.27 -42.44
C ASP A 95 -20.33 20.35 -41.21
N TYR A 96 -20.73 19.61 -40.16
CA TYR A 96 -19.99 19.54 -38.90
C TYR A 96 -19.71 18.08 -38.51
N ILE A 97 -18.65 17.92 -37.73
CA ILE A 97 -18.40 16.72 -36.95
C ILE A 97 -18.66 17.08 -35.49
N VAL A 98 -19.54 16.33 -34.87
CA VAL A 98 -19.98 16.51 -33.48
C VAL A 98 -19.46 15.36 -32.65
N PHE A 99 -18.79 15.67 -31.54
CA PHE A 99 -18.31 14.69 -30.60
C PHE A 99 -18.90 14.96 -29.22
N GLY A 100 -19.40 13.92 -28.54
CA GLY A 100 -19.94 14.05 -27.18
C GLY A 100 -20.56 12.78 -26.65
N ARG A 101 -21.02 12.84 -25.42
CA ARG A 101 -21.69 11.73 -24.75
C ARG A 101 -23.19 11.83 -24.99
N PRO A 102 -23.81 10.81 -25.60
CA PRO A 102 -25.25 10.78 -25.77
C PRO A 102 -25.93 10.50 -24.42
N THR A 103 -27.02 11.18 -24.15
CA THR A 103 -27.87 10.98 -22.96
C THR A 103 -29.32 10.95 -23.40
N ALA A 104 -30.10 10.02 -22.83
CA ALA A 104 -31.53 9.95 -23.09
C ALA A 104 -32.27 11.03 -22.30
N TYR A 105 -33.12 11.80 -22.97
CA TYR A 105 -33.97 12.81 -22.35
C TYR A 105 -35.29 12.93 -23.14
N GLY A 106 -36.43 12.79 -22.45
CA GLY A 106 -37.76 12.88 -23.07
C GLY A 106 -38.02 11.93 -24.25
N GLY A 107 -37.44 10.71 -24.19
CA GLY A 107 -37.59 9.70 -25.25
C GLY A 107 -36.71 9.92 -26.49
N ARG A 108 -35.82 10.89 -26.47
CA ARG A 108 -34.83 11.17 -27.52
C ARG A 108 -33.41 11.20 -26.94
N TYR A 109 -32.42 11.03 -27.81
CA TYR A 109 -31.02 11.24 -27.43
C TYR A 109 -30.63 12.70 -27.63
N GLN A 110 -29.83 13.23 -26.70
CA GLN A 110 -29.23 14.55 -26.79
C GLN A 110 -27.75 14.46 -26.39
N ILE A 111 -26.95 15.42 -26.88
CA ILE A 111 -25.55 15.58 -26.47
C ILE A 111 -25.43 16.97 -25.83
N ALA A 112 -25.06 16.97 -24.53
CA ALA A 112 -24.86 18.22 -23.79
C ALA A 112 -23.44 18.75 -23.99
N HIS A 113 -23.32 20.06 -24.31
CA HIS A 113 -22.05 20.74 -24.55
C HIS A 113 -21.10 19.96 -25.47
N PRO A 114 -21.55 19.58 -26.70
CA PRO A 114 -20.72 18.83 -27.62
C PRO A 114 -19.50 19.64 -28.10
N ASP A 115 -18.41 18.91 -28.40
CA ASP A 115 -17.34 19.46 -29.23
C ASP A 115 -17.79 19.45 -30.69
N ILE A 116 -17.72 20.57 -31.38
CA ILE A 116 -18.15 20.68 -32.78
C ILE A 116 -17.02 21.33 -33.61
N GLU A 117 -16.66 20.65 -34.69
CA GLU A 117 -15.66 21.09 -35.66
C GLU A 117 -16.26 21.09 -37.07
N LYS A 118 -15.82 22.02 -37.95
CA LYS A 118 -16.25 22.00 -39.35
C LYS A 118 -15.65 20.78 -40.05
N ALA A 119 -16.46 20.05 -40.81
CA ALA A 119 -16.02 18.82 -41.46
C ALA A 119 -14.86 19.02 -42.46
N GLY A 120 -14.71 20.24 -43.03
CA GLY A 120 -13.61 20.59 -43.93
C GLY A 120 -12.29 20.93 -43.24
N ASP A 121 -12.30 21.19 -41.93
CA ASP A 121 -11.11 21.56 -41.16
C ASP A 121 -10.41 20.32 -40.54
N LEU A 122 -11.05 19.17 -40.59
CA LEU A 122 -10.49 17.90 -40.04
C LEU A 122 -9.52 17.28 -41.04
N GLN A 123 -8.25 17.21 -40.65
CA GLN A 123 -7.28 16.38 -41.37
C GLN A 123 -7.49 14.92 -40.99
N LEU A 124 -7.25 14.00 -41.94
CA LEU A 124 -7.26 12.55 -41.68
C LEU A 124 -6.36 12.14 -40.51
N SER A 125 -5.34 12.94 -40.19
CA SER A 125 -4.44 12.78 -39.05
C SER A 125 -5.11 13.02 -37.69
N ASP A 126 -6.28 13.63 -37.65
CA ASP A 126 -7.04 13.96 -36.42
C ASP A 126 -8.12 12.90 -36.15
N MET A 127 -8.30 11.96 -37.06
CA MET A 127 -9.12 10.75 -36.89
C MET A 127 -8.28 9.65 -36.26
N GLY A 128 -8.45 9.41 -34.96
CA GLY A 128 -7.70 8.40 -34.22
C GLY A 128 -7.92 8.49 -32.73
N MET A 129 -7.03 7.85 -31.99
CA MET A 129 -7.01 7.90 -30.53
C MET A 129 -6.51 9.26 -30.04
N GLN A 130 -7.44 10.14 -29.64
CA GLN A 130 -7.07 11.46 -29.12
C GLN A 130 -6.73 11.42 -27.63
N PRO A 131 -5.60 11.98 -27.23
CA PRO A 131 -5.19 12.01 -25.83
C PRO A 131 -6.07 12.96 -25.02
N TYR A 132 -6.46 12.50 -23.82
CA TYR A 132 -7.17 13.33 -22.85
C TYR A 132 -6.27 13.58 -21.63
N TYR A 133 -5.93 14.86 -21.40
CA TYR A 133 -5.08 15.32 -20.30
C TYR A 133 -5.91 15.83 -19.14
N ILE A 134 -5.46 15.60 -17.92
CA ILE A 134 -6.06 16.18 -16.72
C ILE A 134 -5.80 17.69 -16.71
N THR A 135 -6.80 18.48 -16.35
CA THR A 135 -6.69 19.94 -16.25
C THR A 135 -7.35 20.42 -14.97
N SER A 136 -6.77 21.46 -14.35
CA SER A 136 -7.39 22.10 -13.19
C SER A 136 -8.53 23.05 -13.60
N GLU A 137 -9.45 23.35 -12.67
CA GLU A 137 -10.51 24.32 -12.90
C GLU A 137 -9.96 25.73 -13.22
N ALA A 138 -8.79 26.09 -12.65
CA ALA A 138 -8.11 27.33 -12.96
C ALA A 138 -7.65 27.40 -14.43
N MET A 139 -7.16 26.28 -14.97
CA MET A 139 -6.74 26.17 -16.37
C MET A 139 -7.94 26.29 -17.31
N LYS A 140 -9.05 25.64 -17.00
CA LYS A 140 -10.30 25.71 -17.80
C LYS A 140 -10.84 27.13 -17.88
N LYS A 141 -10.78 27.92 -16.79
CA LYS A 141 -11.17 29.35 -16.79
C LYS A 141 -10.34 30.19 -17.75
N HIS A 142 -9.12 29.81 -18.07
CA HIS A 142 -8.23 30.45 -19.01
C HIS A 142 -8.24 29.79 -20.39
N ASN A 143 -9.25 28.98 -20.72
CA ASN A 143 -9.41 28.24 -21.98
C ASN A 143 -8.28 27.20 -22.23
N PHE A 144 -7.51 26.84 -21.21
CA PHE A 144 -6.54 25.75 -21.28
C PHE A 144 -7.19 24.43 -20.87
N ASN A 145 -7.92 23.84 -21.80
CA ASN A 145 -8.52 22.51 -21.66
C ASN A 145 -7.55 21.41 -22.17
N SER A 146 -7.99 20.16 -22.10
CA SER A 146 -7.22 19.00 -22.59
C SER A 146 -6.78 19.12 -24.04
N GLN A 147 -7.65 19.66 -24.92
CA GLN A 147 -7.33 19.85 -26.35
C GLN A 147 -6.22 20.88 -26.54
N ALA A 148 -6.23 21.97 -25.75
CA ALA A 148 -5.16 22.97 -25.81
C ALA A 148 -3.81 22.40 -25.43
N ILE A 149 -3.77 21.56 -24.38
CA ILE A 149 -2.53 20.83 -24.00
C ILE A 149 -2.10 19.90 -25.13
N GLY A 150 -3.02 19.12 -25.71
CA GLY A 150 -2.74 18.21 -26.82
C GLY A 150 -2.14 18.96 -28.02
N LYS A 151 -2.69 20.13 -28.40
CA LYS A 151 -2.13 20.95 -29.48
C LYS A 151 -0.68 21.38 -29.21
N VAL A 152 -0.37 21.77 -27.98
CA VAL A 152 1.00 22.15 -27.59
C VAL A 152 1.95 20.95 -27.66
N VAL A 153 1.52 19.79 -27.16
CA VAL A 153 2.31 18.53 -27.25
C VAL A 153 2.51 18.13 -28.71
N LYS A 154 1.47 18.19 -29.56
CA LYS A 154 1.58 17.87 -31.00
C LYS A 154 2.58 18.78 -31.69
N ALA A 155 2.51 20.10 -31.44
CA ALA A 155 3.43 21.07 -31.98
C ALA A 155 4.86 20.83 -31.52
N LEU A 156 5.07 20.43 -30.27
CA LEU A 156 6.39 20.08 -29.75
C LEU A 156 6.94 18.84 -30.45
N LEU A 157 6.18 17.74 -30.50
CA LEU A 157 6.59 16.49 -31.16
C LEU A 157 6.90 16.68 -32.65
N THR A 158 6.16 17.58 -33.34
CA THR A 158 6.41 17.90 -34.76
C THR A 158 7.70 18.71 -34.95
N LYS A 159 8.09 19.53 -33.96
CA LYS A 159 9.33 20.33 -34.02
C LYS A 159 10.58 19.54 -33.62
N LEU A 160 10.43 18.37 -33.02
CA LEU A 160 11.54 17.48 -32.70
C LEU A 160 12.05 16.80 -33.98
N ASN A 161 13.07 17.39 -34.58
CA ASN A 161 13.70 16.89 -35.83
C ASN A 161 14.66 15.72 -35.59
N THR A 162 15.10 15.50 -34.34
CA THR A 162 15.96 14.39 -33.93
C THR A 162 15.19 13.42 -33.05
N PRO A 163 15.40 12.10 -33.20
CA PRO A 163 14.82 11.13 -32.27
C PRO A 163 15.26 11.43 -30.83
N LEU A 164 14.37 11.14 -29.89
CA LEU A 164 14.69 11.20 -28.46
C LEU A 164 15.77 10.14 -28.13
N GLU A 165 16.72 10.53 -27.28
CA GLU A 165 17.81 9.62 -26.84
C GLU A 165 17.23 8.36 -26.17
N GLU A 166 17.78 7.20 -26.54
CA GLU A 166 17.39 5.94 -25.94
C GLU A 166 17.86 5.88 -24.48
N THR A 167 17.04 5.34 -23.62
CA THR A 167 17.23 5.32 -22.17
C THR A 167 17.50 3.92 -21.62
N LEU A 168 17.26 2.86 -22.43
CA LEU A 168 17.55 1.48 -22.07
C LEU A 168 18.55 0.86 -23.04
N PRO A 169 19.47 0.00 -22.56
CA PRO A 169 20.42 -0.68 -23.41
C PRO A 169 19.73 -1.60 -24.44
N PRO A 170 20.33 -1.79 -25.63
CA PRO A 170 19.79 -2.65 -26.69
C PRO A 170 19.54 -4.10 -26.27
N PHE A 171 20.34 -4.64 -25.34
CA PHE A 171 20.15 -6.00 -24.85
C PHE A 171 18.87 -6.16 -24.00
N ILE A 172 18.41 -5.08 -23.30
CA ILE A 172 17.12 -5.08 -22.57
C ILE A 172 15.98 -4.92 -23.56
N THR A 173 16.03 -3.90 -24.44
CA THR A 173 14.95 -3.61 -25.39
C THR A 173 14.75 -4.76 -26.38
N GLY A 174 15.82 -5.39 -26.86
CA GLY A 174 15.75 -6.52 -27.76
C GLY A 174 15.18 -7.78 -27.12
N ARG A 175 15.63 -8.14 -25.89
CA ARG A 175 15.15 -9.32 -25.18
C ARG A 175 13.67 -9.21 -24.76
N LEU A 176 13.25 -8.03 -24.36
CA LEU A 176 11.88 -7.78 -23.91
C LEU A 176 10.96 -7.29 -25.03
N HIS A 177 11.46 -7.22 -26.27
CA HIS A 177 10.74 -6.74 -27.44
C HIS A 177 10.07 -5.36 -27.23
N LEU A 178 10.77 -4.47 -26.51
CA LEU A 178 10.28 -3.13 -26.22
C LEU A 178 10.54 -2.20 -27.40
N VAL A 179 9.61 -1.32 -27.68
CA VAL A 179 9.78 -0.23 -28.68
C VAL A 179 10.81 0.78 -28.19
N SER A 180 11.41 1.55 -29.13
CA SER A 180 12.37 2.59 -28.79
C SER A 180 11.73 3.70 -27.93
N HIS A 181 12.55 4.43 -27.18
CA HIS A 181 12.07 5.55 -26.35
C HIS A 181 11.34 6.61 -27.19
N ASP A 182 11.90 6.99 -28.33
CA ASP A 182 11.25 7.97 -29.25
C ASP A 182 9.89 7.50 -29.75
N THR A 183 9.79 6.21 -30.16
CA THR A 183 8.51 5.61 -30.57
C THR A 183 7.52 5.62 -29.42
N ALA A 184 7.93 5.19 -28.24
CA ALA A 184 7.05 5.15 -27.08
C ALA A 184 6.53 6.53 -26.68
N MET A 185 7.40 7.55 -26.69
CA MET A 185 7.03 8.92 -26.35
C MET A 185 6.10 9.57 -27.39
N ARG A 186 6.22 9.21 -28.67
CA ARG A 186 5.29 9.67 -29.70
C ARG A 186 3.96 8.96 -29.62
N ASP A 187 3.99 7.64 -29.50
CA ASP A 187 2.80 6.80 -29.53
C ASP A 187 1.98 6.88 -28.21
N ILE A 188 2.60 7.24 -27.07
CA ILE A 188 1.83 7.50 -25.85
C ILE A 188 0.97 8.75 -25.98
N HIS A 189 1.36 9.73 -26.79
CA HIS A 189 0.58 10.94 -27.01
C HIS A 189 -0.36 10.82 -28.22
N TYR A 190 0.13 10.26 -29.32
CA TYR A 190 -0.61 10.14 -30.59
C TYR A 190 -0.45 8.76 -31.22
N PRO A 191 -1.03 7.72 -30.59
CA PRO A 191 -0.96 6.36 -31.13
C PRO A 191 -1.77 6.24 -32.42
N LYS A 192 -1.25 5.50 -33.39
CA LYS A 192 -1.97 5.17 -34.62
C LYS A 192 -3.02 4.08 -34.37
N THR A 193 -2.68 3.12 -33.51
CA THR A 193 -3.54 2.00 -33.15
C THR A 193 -3.59 1.80 -31.63
N THR A 194 -4.59 1.06 -31.14
CA THR A 194 -4.65 0.63 -29.75
C THR A 194 -3.42 -0.21 -29.37
N HIS A 195 -2.90 -0.98 -30.30
CA HIS A 195 -1.72 -1.81 -30.10
C HIS A 195 -0.44 -0.96 -29.89
N ASP A 196 -0.25 0.11 -30.68
CA ASP A 196 0.88 1.02 -30.52
C ASP A 196 0.82 1.73 -29.16
N MET A 197 -0.38 2.16 -28.76
CA MET A 197 -0.60 2.74 -27.43
C MET A 197 -0.24 1.76 -26.29
N GLN A 198 -0.62 0.49 -26.43
CA GLN A 198 -0.32 -0.52 -25.41
C GLN A 198 1.20 -0.77 -25.33
N LYS A 199 1.88 -0.91 -26.45
CA LYS A 199 3.35 -1.06 -26.51
C LYS A 199 4.09 0.14 -25.94
N ALA A 200 3.64 1.35 -26.27
CA ALA A 200 4.22 2.58 -25.72
C ALA A 200 4.04 2.63 -24.20
N ARG A 201 2.86 2.31 -23.71
CA ARG A 201 2.57 2.26 -22.26
C ARG A 201 3.41 1.20 -21.55
N GLU A 202 3.52 0.01 -22.10
CA GLU A 202 4.34 -1.09 -21.56
C GLU A 202 5.82 -0.68 -21.47
N ARG A 203 6.35 -0.07 -22.54
CA ARG A 203 7.73 0.42 -22.57
C ARG A 203 7.99 1.48 -21.50
N LEU A 204 7.13 2.48 -21.37
CA LEU A 204 7.32 3.59 -20.43
C LEU A 204 7.12 3.14 -18.98
N LYS A 205 6.15 2.26 -18.71
CA LYS A 205 5.96 1.67 -17.39
C LYS A 205 7.16 0.81 -16.96
N PHE A 206 7.66 -0.03 -17.88
CA PHE A 206 8.86 -0.82 -17.59
C PHE A 206 10.04 0.06 -17.27
N GLU A 207 10.30 1.09 -18.08
CA GLU A 207 11.41 2.03 -17.86
C GLU A 207 11.33 2.70 -16.51
N GLU A 208 10.17 3.25 -16.16
CA GLU A 208 9.96 3.94 -14.88
C GLU A 208 10.24 2.99 -13.70
N LEU A 209 9.66 1.79 -13.71
CA LEU A 209 9.86 0.79 -12.67
C LEU A 209 11.30 0.27 -12.64
N PHE A 210 11.93 0.10 -13.80
CA PHE A 210 13.31 -0.36 -13.90
C PHE A 210 14.28 0.60 -13.24
N TYR A 211 14.17 1.90 -13.50
CA TYR A 211 15.05 2.91 -12.87
C TYR A 211 14.79 3.05 -11.37
N VAL A 212 13.54 2.87 -10.92
CA VAL A 212 13.22 2.77 -9.50
C VAL A 212 13.96 1.60 -8.87
N GLN A 213 13.82 0.39 -9.44
CA GLN A 213 14.45 -0.81 -8.90
C GLN A 213 15.99 -0.75 -9.00
N LEU A 214 16.52 -0.24 -10.10
CA LEU A 214 17.97 -0.08 -10.30
C LEU A 214 18.58 0.84 -9.22
N ASN A 215 17.91 1.95 -8.89
CA ASN A 215 18.38 2.85 -7.85
C ASN A 215 18.33 2.22 -6.46
N ILE A 216 17.26 1.52 -6.13
CA ILE A 216 17.09 0.80 -4.86
C ILE A 216 18.21 -0.25 -4.70
N LEU A 217 18.41 -1.09 -5.72
CA LEU A 217 19.40 -2.17 -5.68
C LEU A 217 20.84 -1.63 -5.67
N ARG A 218 21.11 -0.53 -6.38
CA ARG A 218 22.39 0.16 -6.32
C ARG A 218 22.69 0.61 -4.90
N TYR A 219 21.75 1.28 -4.26
CA TYR A 219 21.89 1.74 -2.88
C TYR A 219 22.13 0.56 -1.91
N ALA A 220 21.34 -0.50 -2.03
CA ALA A 220 21.52 -1.72 -1.23
C ALA A 220 22.89 -2.36 -1.47
N SER A 221 23.39 -2.39 -2.73
CA SER A 221 24.70 -2.90 -3.07
C SER A 221 25.83 -2.04 -2.48
N GLU A 222 25.74 -0.71 -2.58
CA GLU A 222 26.70 0.22 -1.97
C GLU A 222 26.74 0.03 -0.44
N HIS A 223 25.59 -0.11 0.19
CA HIS A 223 25.49 -0.33 1.63
C HIS A 223 26.12 -1.66 2.04
N ARG A 224 25.81 -2.77 1.34
CA ARG A 224 26.40 -4.11 1.59
C ARG A 224 27.91 -4.13 1.42
N ARG A 225 28.47 -3.31 0.54
CA ARG A 225 29.92 -3.18 0.34
C ARG A 225 30.62 -2.34 1.42
N LYS A 226 29.92 -1.33 1.91
CA LYS A 226 30.44 -0.40 2.94
C LYS A 226 30.50 -1.06 4.30
N TYR A 227 29.52 -1.90 4.64
CA TYR A 227 29.37 -2.50 5.96
C TYR A 227 29.61 -4.03 5.90
N ARG A 228 30.67 -4.47 6.52
CA ARG A 228 30.92 -5.91 6.76
C ARG A 228 30.08 -6.35 7.94
N GLY A 229 29.39 -7.50 7.81
CA GLY A 229 28.67 -8.12 8.91
C GLY A 229 29.55 -9.09 9.71
N TYR A 230 29.07 -9.49 10.86
CA TYR A 230 29.63 -10.61 11.58
C TYR A 230 29.39 -11.93 10.79
N ILE A 231 30.29 -12.90 10.95
CA ILE A 231 30.16 -14.22 10.31
C ILE A 231 29.76 -15.20 11.39
N PHE A 232 28.58 -15.79 11.27
CA PHE A 232 28.11 -16.84 12.17
C PHE A 232 28.31 -18.20 11.52
N ASN A 233 29.47 -18.80 11.76
CA ASN A 233 29.86 -20.06 11.12
C ASN A 233 29.20 -21.30 11.73
N ARG A 234 28.65 -21.19 12.95
CA ARG A 234 28.10 -22.32 13.71
C ARG A 234 26.60 -22.08 13.94
N VAL A 235 25.84 -23.15 13.90
CA VAL A 235 24.47 -23.12 14.43
C VAL A 235 24.50 -23.13 15.97
N GLY A 236 25.46 -23.91 16.57
CA GLY A 236 25.77 -23.93 17.98
C GLY A 236 24.91 -24.91 18.80
N ASP A 237 25.46 -25.34 19.96
CA ASP A 237 24.80 -26.33 20.82
C ASP A 237 23.50 -25.79 21.44
N ILE A 238 23.44 -24.48 21.73
CA ILE A 238 22.25 -23.82 22.29
C ILE A 238 21.07 -23.99 21.33
N PHE A 239 21.29 -23.74 20.04
CA PHE A 239 20.27 -23.93 19.03
C PHE A 239 19.86 -25.39 18.88
N ASN A 240 20.84 -26.30 18.82
CA ASN A 240 20.58 -27.75 18.66
C ASN A 240 19.79 -28.30 19.84
N THR A 241 20.12 -27.89 21.07
CA THR A 241 19.39 -28.27 22.28
C THR A 241 17.96 -27.75 22.24
N PHE A 242 17.78 -26.47 21.87
CA PHE A 242 16.44 -25.88 21.70
C PHE A 242 15.62 -26.66 20.68
N TYR A 243 16.20 -26.89 19.50
CA TYR A 243 15.51 -27.58 18.40
C TYR A 243 15.08 -29.00 18.74
N SER A 244 15.91 -29.73 19.49
CA SER A 244 15.66 -31.15 19.84
C SER A 244 14.78 -31.34 21.08
N GLN A 245 14.80 -30.40 22.05
CA GLN A 245 14.18 -30.59 23.36
C GLN A 245 13.10 -29.59 23.71
N ASN A 246 13.22 -28.34 23.23
CA ASN A 246 12.35 -27.23 23.65
C ASN A 246 11.40 -26.75 22.56
N LEU A 247 11.55 -27.24 21.33
CA LEU A 247 10.68 -26.81 20.23
C LEU A 247 9.23 -27.25 20.48
N PRO A 248 8.27 -26.34 20.61
CA PRO A 248 6.92 -26.68 21.07
C PRO A 248 6.09 -27.43 20.01
N PHE A 249 6.48 -27.36 18.75
CA PHE A 249 5.82 -28.03 17.62
C PHE A 249 6.79 -28.09 16.41
N PRO A 250 6.61 -29.03 15.48
CA PRO A 250 7.45 -29.12 14.30
C PRO A 250 7.30 -27.87 13.43
N LEU A 251 8.43 -27.39 12.90
CA LEU A 251 8.43 -26.23 11.98
C LEU A 251 7.69 -26.54 10.68
N THR A 252 6.96 -25.56 10.18
CA THR A 252 6.35 -25.61 8.83
C THR A 252 7.44 -25.56 7.75
N GLY A 253 7.07 -25.93 6.52
CA GLY A 253 7.95 -25.81 5.35
C GLY A 253 8.44 -24.38 5.14
N ALA A 254 7.55 -23.41 5.27
CA ALA A 254 7.86 -22.00 5.16
C ALA A 254 8.83 -21.51 6.25
N GLN A 255 8.64 -21.92 7.50
CA GLN A 255 9.55 -21.56 8.60
C GLN A 255 10.95 -22.15 8.39
N LYS A 256 11.06 -23.39 7.92
CA LYS A 256 12.35 -24.01 7.57
C LYS A 256 13.06 -23.26 6.45
N ARG A 257 12.35 -22.94 5.36
CA ARG A 257 12.88 -22.15 4.24
C ARG A 257 13.45 -20.82 4.73
N VAL A 258 12.67 -20.08 5.51
CA VAL A 258 13.08 -18.78 6.05
C VAL A 258 14.29 -18.91 6.99
N MET A 259 14.36 -19.95 7.82
CA MET A 259 15.54 -20.18 8.66
C MET A 259 16.80 -20.47 7.85
N HIS A 260 16.69 -21.16 6.71
CA HIS A 260 17.82 -21.34 5.78
C HIS A 260 18.26 -20.00 5.19
N GLU A 261 17.33 -19.17 4.68
CA GLU A 261 17.62 -17.85 4.14
C GLU A 261 18.34 -16.94 5.15
N ILE A 262 17.88 -16.91 6.40
CA ILE A 262 18.49 -16.14 7.49
C ILE A 262 19.88 -16.67 7.84
N ASN A 263 20.05 -17.99 7.91
CA ASN A 263 21.33 -18.60 8.22
C ASN A 263 22.38 -18.35 7.12
N ASP A 264 21.98 -18.42 5.86
CA ASP A 264 22.84 -18.14 4.72
C ASP A 264 23.31 -16.66 4.73
N ASP A 265 22.42 -15.74 5.04
CA ASP A 265 22.79 -14.32 5.20
C ASP A 265 23.81 -14.13 6.33
N MET A 266 23.55 -14.70 7.50
CA MET A 266 24.44 -14.55 8.68
C MET A 266 25.81 -15.21 8.46
N ARG A 267 25.93 -16.18 7.55
CA ARG A 267 27.19 -16.83 7.17
C ARG A 267 27.95 -16.08 6.06
N SER A 268 27.30 -15.19 5.32
CA SER A 268 27.83 -14.56 4.12
C SER A 268 28.97 -13.57 4.36
N GLY A 269 29.21 -13.13 5.63
CA GLY A 269 30.13 -12.05 5.95
C GLY A 269 29.63 -10.65 5.59
N ARG A 270 28.38 -10.55 5.14
CA ARG A 270 27.68 -9.29 4.91
C ARG A 270 26.67 -9.04 6.02
N GLN A 271 26.41 -7.78 6.31
CA GLN A 271 25.34 -7.47 7.25
C GLN A 271 23.99 -7.94 6.70
N MET A 272 23.33 -8.85 7.41
CA MET A 272 21.94 -9.18 7.09
C MET A 272 21.03 -7.99 7.43
N ASN A 273 20.18 -7.62 6.49
CA ASN A 273 19.11 -6.65 6.69
C ASN A 273 17.85 -7.23 6.03
N ARG A 274 17.02 -7.95 6.81
CA ARG A 274 15.96 -8.81 6.29
C ARG A 274 14.61 -8.49 6.91
N LEU A 275 13.58 -8.41 6.07
CA LEU A 275 12.18 -8.29 6.47
C LEU A 275 11.51 -9.67 6.49
N LEU A 276 11.08 -10.09 7.66
CA LEU A 276 10.29 -11.28 7.88
C LEU A 276 8.81 -10.94 7.91
N GLN A 277 8.10 -11.33 6.87
CA GLN A 277 6.66 -11.17 6.76
C GLN A 277 5.93 -12.47 7.06
N GLY A 278 4.76 -12.34 7.63
CA GLY A 278 3.87 -13.47 7.84
C GLY A 278 2.62 -13.03 8.59
N ASP A 279 1.56 -13.75 8.40
CA ASP A 279 0.30 -13.45 9.06
C ASP A 279 0.40 -13.50 10.59
N VAL A 280 -0.59 -12.96 11.29
CA VAL A 280 -0.66 -13.05 12.75
C VAL A 280 -0.67 -14.51 13.18
N GLY A 281 0.28 -14.89 14.05
CA GLY A 281 0.42 -16.26 14.53
C GLY A 281 1.07 -17.25 13.55
N SER A 282 1.74 -16.79 12.49
CA SER A 282 2.56 -17.63 11.60
C SER A 282 3.87 -18.15 12.24
N GLY A 283 4.17 -17.73 13.48
CA GLY A 283 5.36 -18.16 14.21
C GLY A 283 6.61 -17.31 13.97
N LYS A 284 6.48 -16.04 13.55
CA LYS A 284 7.61 -15.12 13.37
C LYS A 284 8.49 -15.01 14.60
N THR A 285 7.90 -14.93 15.80
CA THR A 285 8.63 -14.85 17.06
C THR A 285 9.52 -16.08 17.30
N LEU A 286 9.06 -17.26 16.90
CA LEU A 286 9.87 -18.49 17.00
C LEU A 286 11.07 -18.45 16.04
N VAL A 287 10.87 -18.01 14.80
CA VAL A 287 11.96 -17.82 13.82
C VAL A 287 12.97 -16.78 14.33
N ALA A 288 12.50 -15.68 14.90
CA ALA A 288 13.35 -14.65 15.51
C ALA A 288 14.15 -15.23 16.70
N LEU A 289 13.53 -16.00 17.60
CA LEU A 289 14.20 -16.65 18.71
C LEU A 289 15.28 -17.61 18.20
N MET A 290 14.97 -18.47 17.25
CA MET A 290 15.94 -19.40 16.66
C MET A 290 17.13 -18.67 16.03
N SER A 291 16.88 -17.53 15.38
CA SER A 291 17.96 -16.68 14.83
C SER A 291 18.81 -16.05 15.93
N MET A 292 18.21 -15.63 17.04
CA MET A 292 18.95 -15.16 18.23
C MET A 292 19.81 -16.26 18.83
N LEU A 293 19.31 -17.51 18.91
CA LEU A 293 20.08 -18.63 19.42
C LEU A 293 21.29 -18.97 18.54
N ILE A 294 21.22 -18.78 17.23
CA ILE A 294 22.38 -18.87 16.33
C ILE A 294 23.42 -17.80 16.70
N ALA A 295 22.99 -16.55 16.95
CA ALA A 295 23.91 -15.50 17.38
C ALA A 295 24.61 -15.84 18.71
N LEU A 296 23.87 -16.35 19.69
CA LEU A 296 24.41 -16.79 20.97
C LEU A 296 25.42 -17.96 20.78
N GLY A 297 25.13 -18.94 19.91
CA GLY A 297 26.03 -20.03 19.58
C GLY A 297 27.36 -19.60 18.97
N ASN A 298 27.43 -18.36 18.43
CA ASN A 298 28.65 -17.74 17.93
C ASN A 298 29.28 -16.75 18.93
N GLY A 299 28.80 -16.71 20.18
CA GLY A 299 29.34 -15.86 21.26
C GLY A 299 28.94 -14.37 21.16
N PHE A 300 27.80 -14.08 20.55
CA PHE A 300 27.22 -12.74 20.46
C PHE A 300 25.96 -12.62 21.29
N GLN A 301 25.65 -11.42 21.70
CA GLN A 301 24.38 -11.04 22.32
C GLN A 301 23.34 -10.73 21.26
N ALA A 302 22.06 -10.85 21.62
CA ALA A 302 20.96 -10.46 20.75
C ALA A 302 19.98 -9.52 21.47
N CYS A 303 19.21 -8.74 20.71
CA CYS A 303 18.11 -7.97 21.29
C CYS A 303 16.85 -8.09 20.41
N ILE A 304 15.69 -7.94 21.07
CA ILE A 304 14.40 -7.81 20.39
C ILE A 304 13.71 -6.53 20.87
N MET A 305 13.30 -5.71 19.93
CA MET A 305 12.60 -4.46 20.16
C MET A 305 11.14 -4.60 19.83
N ALA A 306 10.26 -4.22 20.76
CA ALA A 306 8.83 -4.15 20.59
C ALA A 306 8.32 -2.70 20.66
N PRO A 307 7.24 -2.35 19.96
CA PRO A 307 6.73 -0.98 19.92
C PRO A 307 6.09 -0.51 21.24
N THR A 308 5.69 -1.44 22.11
CA THR A 308 5.03 -1.13 23.39
C THR A 308 5.59 -2.01 24.52
N GLU A 309 5.41 -1.55 25.77
CA GLU A 309 5.84 -2.28 26.96
C GLU A 309 5.12 -3.61 27.11
N ILE A 310 3.80 -3.65 26.85
CA ILE A 310 3.00 -4.87 26.91
C ILE A 310 3.54 -5.94 25.95
N LEU A 311 3.87 -5.54 24.72
CA LEU A 311 4.48 -6.47 23.75
C LEU A 311 5.86 -6.94 24.17
N ALA A 312 6.67 -6.05 24.74
CA ALA A 312 7.99 -6.43 25.26
C ALA A 312 7.87 -7.45 26.40
N GLU A 313 6.92 -7.25 27.33
CA GLU A 313 6.63 -8.21 28.40
C GLU A 313 6.12 -9.55 27.86
N GLN A 314 5.27 -9.55 26.84
CA GLN A 314 4.81 -10.78 26.18
C GLN A 314 5.95 -11.52 25.48
N HIS A 315 6.80 -10.80 24.74
CA HIS A 315 8.00 -11.43 24.16
C HIS A 315 8.91 -12.03 25.24
N LEU A 316 9.13 -11.31 26.35
CA LEU A 316 9.90 -11.83 27.47
C LEU A 316 9.30 -13.12 28.03
N ALA A 317 7.99 -13.13 28.31
CA ALA A 317 7.29 -14.30 28.84
C ALA A 317 7.38 -15.49 27.90
N THR A 318 7.09 -15.27 26.60
CA THR A 318 7.15 -16.32 25.55
C THR A 318 8.57 -16.86 25.38
N ILE A 319 9.58 -15.97 25.32
CA ILE A 319 10.98 -16.40 25.16
C ILE A 319 11.45 -17.18 26.39
N LYS A 320 11.12 -16.72 27.61
CA LYS A 320 11.46 -17.46 28.83
C LYS A 320 10.79 -18.82 28.92
N GLU A 321 9.53 -18.94 28.48
CA GLU A 321 8.81 -20.21 28.40
C GLU A 321 9.51 -21.18 27.45
N PHE A 322 9.86 -20.74 26.25
CA PHE A 322 10.55 -21.55 25.25
C PHE A 322 11.96 -21.97 25.71
N LEU A 323 12.67 -21.13 26.43
CA LEU A 323 14.01 -21.37 26.90
C LEU A 323 14.06 -22.00 28.30
N LYS A 324 12.93 -22.49 28.82
CA LYS A 324 12.88 -23.12 30.16
C LYS A 324 13.88 -24.28 30.27
N GLY A 325 14.72 -24.20 31.29
CA GLY A 325 15.78 -25.20 31.52
C GLY A 325 17.06 -25.01 30.71
N MET A 326 17.15 -24.00 29.86
CA MET A 326 18.35 -23.67 29.10
C MET A 326 19.19 -22.58 29.81
N PRO A 327 20.53 -22.62 29.70
CA PRO A 327 21.41 -21.64 30.31
C PRO A 327 21.49 -20.34 29.50
N VAL A 328 20.33 -19.68 29.28
CA VAL A 328 20.23 -18.41 28.52
C VAL A 328 19.56 -17.36 29.40
N ARG A 329 20.26 -16.25 29.65
CA ARG A 329 19.75 -15.18 30.47
C ARG A 329 19.02 -14.13 29.61
N VAL A 330 17.73 -13.96 29.86
CA VAL A 330 16.85 -13.01 29.15
C VAL A 330 16.37 -11.93 30.11
N GLU A 331 16.62 -10.67 29.78
CA GLU A 331 16.25 -9.51 30.62
C GLU A 331 15.35 -8.52 29.86
N LEU A 332 14.58 -7.74 30.63
CA LEU A 332 13.67 -6.71 30.12
C LEU A 332 14.23 -5.31 30.37
N LEU A 333 14.14 -4.45 29.35
CA LEU A 333 14.47 -3.03 29.46
C LEU A 333 13.39 -2.16 28.80
N THR A 334 12.55 -1.54 29.61
CA THR A 334 11.52 -0.58 29.20
C THR A 334 11.63 0.71 30.01
N GLY A 335 10.82 1.70 29.69
CA GLY A 335 10.74 2.96 30.45
C GLY A 335 10.32 2.77 31.92
N MET A 336 9.67 1.65 32.25
CA MET A 336 9.25 1.33 33.62
C MET A 336 10.36 0.69 34.45
N VAL A 337 11.39 0.11 33.83
CA VAL A 337 12.54 -0.49 34.55
C VAL A 337 13.47 0.62 35.01
N LYS A 338 13.52 0.86 36.33
CA LYS A 338 14.24 1.98 36.95
C LYS A 338 15.14 1.50 38.09
N GLY A 339 16.03 2.41 38.56
CA GLY A 339 16.85 2.21 39.76
C GLY A 339 17.79 1.02 39.61
N LYS A 340 17.94 0.27 40.72
CA LYS A 340 18.89 -0.85 40.84
C LYS A 340 18.71 -1.92 39.76
N LYS A 341 17.47 -2.28 39.46
CA LYS A 341 17.18 -3.29 38.42
C LYS A 341 17.66 -2.86 37.04
N ARG A 342 17.50 -1.56 36.69
CA ARG A 342 18.02 -1.01 35.43
C ARG A 342 19.55 -1.11 35.38
N ALA A 343 20.22 -0.71 36.48
CA ALA A 343 21.66 -0.78 36.57
C ALA A 343 22.17 -2.24 36.42
N GLU A 344 21.57 -3.20 37.11
CA GLU A 344 21.92 -4.61 36.99
C GLU A 344 21.80 -5.15 35.55
N VAL A 345 20.77 -4.73 34.80
CA VAL A 345 20.61 -5.11 33.39
C VAL A 345 21.69 -4.47 32.53
N LEU A 346 21.98 -3.17 32.72
CA LEU A 346 23.00 -2.46 31.95
C LEU A 346 24.41 -3.03 32.22
N ASP A 347 24.75 -3.26 33.49
CA ASP A 347 26.02 -3.89 33.87
C ASP A 347 26.16 -5.30 33.30
N GLY A 348 25.06 -6.06 33.31
CA GLY A 348 25.02 -7.41 32.73
C GLY A 348 25.20 -7.41 31.22
N LEU A 349 24.70 -6.39 30.49
CA LEU A 349 24.92 -6.24 29.05
C LEU A 349 26.39 -5.95 28.73
N ILE A 350 27.00 -5.03 29.47
CA ILE A 350 28.42 -4.67 29.31
C ILE A 350 29.33 -5.84 29.67
N ALA A 351 28.99 -6.59 30.74
CA ALA A 351 29.73 -7.75 31.17
C ALA A 351 29.51 -8.98 30.25
N GLY A 352 28.55 -8.93 29.31
CA GLY A 352 28.21 -10.07 28.45
C GLY A 352 27.51 -11.22 29.19
N THR A 353 26.94 -10.98 30.38
CA THR A 353 26.19 -11.98 31.16
C THR A 353 24.70 -11.99 30.85
N VAL A 354 24.18 -10.99 30.16
CA VAL A 354 22.84 -10.96 29.58
C VAL A 354 22.95 -11.35 28.12
N ASP A 355 22.32 -12.45 27.73
CA ASP A 355 22.39 -13.02 26.40
C ASP A 355 21.38 -12.38 25.44
N ILE A 356 20.13 -12.22 25.89
CA ILE A 356 19.05 -11.61 25.11
C ILE A 356 18.43 -10.47 25.89
N LEU A 357 18.38 -9.30 25.27
CA LEU A 357 17.67 -8.13 25.78
C LEU A 357 16.33 -8.00 25.07
N VAL A 358 15.24 -7.99 25.82
CA VAL A 358 13.91 -7.65 25.32
C VAL A 358 13.58 -6.22 25.77
N GLY A 359 13.10 -5.36 24.88
CA GLY A 359 12.74 -4.02 25.30
C GLY A 359 11.96 -3.22 24.28
N THR A 360 11.77 -1.94 24.60
CA THR A 360 11.14 -0.94 23.72
C THR A 360 12.22 -0.02 23.11
N HIS A 361 11.86 1.19 22.72
CA HIS A 361 12.82 2.21 22.29
C HIS A 361 13.97 2.46 23.29
N ALA A 362 13.81 2.06 24.55
CA ALA A 362 14.87 2.14 25.55
C ALA A 362 16.15 1.38 25.13
N VAL A 363 16.04 0.33 24.30
CA VAL A 363 17.19 -0.44 23.80
C VAL A 363 18.15 0.42 22.95
N VAL A 364 17.64 1.45 22.26
CA VAL A 364 18.47 2.33 21.41
C VAL A 364 19.04 3.55 22.13
N GLU A 365 18.73 3.73 23.42
CA GLU A 365 19.32 4.82 24.22
C GLU A 365 20.85 4.70 24.29
N GLU A 366 21.56 5.80 24.30
CA GLU A 366 23.04 5.84 24.32
C GLU A 366 23.64 5.14 25.55
N THR A 367 22.93 5.17 26.67
CA THR A 367 23.32 4.50 27.92
C THR A 367 23.33 2.98 27.84
N VAL A 368 22.64 2.39 26.85
CA VAL A 368 22.59 0.93 26.66
C VAL A 368 23.76 0.49 25.79
N GLN A 369 24.70 -0.20 26.37
CA GLN A 369 25.89 -0.71 25.69
C GLN A 369 25.95 -2.23 25.80
N PHE A 370 26.27 -2.89 24.70
CA PHE A 370 26.45 -4.35 24.64
C PHE A 370 27.94 -4.68 24.59
N ALA A 371 28.34 -5.77 25.19
CA ALA A 371 29.68 -6.30 25.01
C ALA A 371 29.92 -6.71 23.54
N ARG A 372 28.97 -7.45 22.94
CA ARG A 372 29.04 -7.96 21.55
C ARG A 372 27.66 -8.16 20.94
N LEU A 373 26.97 -7.12 20.54
CA LEU A 373 25.68 -7.23 19.87
C LEU A 373 25.87 -7.80 18.45
N GLY A 374 25.31 -8.98 18.17
CA GLY A 374 25.41 -9.64 16.86
C GLY A 374 24.13 -9.64 16.06
N LEU A 375 22.96 -9.66 16.70
CA LEU A 375 21.66 -9.66 16.05
C LEU A 375 20.69 -8.73 16.78
N ALA A 376 20.00 -7.87 16.03
CA ALA A 376 18.89 -7.08 16.53
C ALA A 376 17.60 -7.46 15.75
N VAL A 377 16.56 -7.81 16.49
CA VAL A 377 15.23 -8.09 15.98
C VAL A 377 14.33 -6.87 16.26
N ILE A 378 13.57 -6.42 15.26
CA ILE A 378 12.65 -5.30 15.38
C ILE A 378 11.25 -5.80 15.03
N ASP A 379 10.34 -5.75 16.00
CA ASP A 379 8.96 -6.16 15.78
C ASP A 379 8.08 -4.96 15.39
N GLU A 380 7.17 -5.13 14.42
CA GLU A 380 6.25 -4.12 13.91
C GLU A 380 6.95 -2.84 13.40
N GLN A 381 7.76 -2.99 12.37
CA GLN A 381 8.61 -1.94 11.78
C GLN A 381 7.89 -0.62 11.49
N HIS A 382 6.62 -0.64 11.10
CA HIS A 382 5.88 0.57 10.74
C HIS A 382 5.83 1.63 11.86
N ARG A 383 6.21 1.25 13.09
CA ARG A 383 6.32 2.14 14.26
C ARG A 383 7.76 2.59 14.56
N PHE A 384 8.76 2.04 13.84
CA PHE A 384 10.18 2.38 14.03
C PHE A 384 10.77 2.95 12.73
N GLY A 385 11.16 4.22 12.76
CA GLY A 385 11.76 4.89 11.59
C GLY A 385 13.20 4.43 11.28
N VAL A 386 13.67 4.76 10.08
CA VAL A 386 15.05 4.50 9.61
C VAL A 386 16.12 5.03 10.58
N ALA A 387 15.87 6.19 11.21
CA ALA A 387 16.76 6.80 12.18
C ALA A 387 17.03 5.91 13.43
N GLN A 388 16.08 5.06 13.81
CA GLN A 388 16.24 4.16 14.95
C GLN A 388 17.08 2.93 14.59
N ARG A 389 16.95 2.41 13.34
CA ARG A 389 17.86 1.37 12.84
C ARG A 389 19.30 1.85 12.81
N ALA A 390 19.52 3.07 12.34
CA ALA A 390 20.86 3.68 12.32
C ALA A 390 21.50 3.77 13.72
N LYS A 391 20.70 4.01 14.77
CA LYS A 391 21.19 3.99 16.16
C LYS A 391 21.63 2.59 16.62
N LEU A 392 20.95 1.53 16.17
CA LEU A 392 21.38 0.15 16.46
C LEU A 392 22.71 -0.18 15.78
N TRP A 393 22.94 0.32 14.57
CA TRP A 393 24.23 0.12 13.88
C TRP A 393 25.41 0.73 14.65
N ALA A 394 25.19 1.87 15.29
CA ALA A 394 26.22 2.56 16.08
C ALA A 394 26.56 1.87 17.41
N LYS A 395 25.81 0.82 17.83
CA LYS A 395 26.00 0.09 19.10
C LYS A 395 27.17 -0.90 19.10
N SER A 396 27.77 -1.19 17.96
CA SER A 396 28.86 -2.15 17.80
C SER A 396 29.90 -1.64 16.82
N SER A 397 31.14 -2.10 16.94
CA SER A 397 32.24 -1.80 16.02
C SER A 397 31.93 -2.24 14.57
N ASN A 398 31.30 -3.40 14.42
CA ASN A 398 30.66 -3.84 13.19
C ASN A 398 29.14 -3.80 13.39
N PRO A 399 28.35 -3.36 12.40
CA PRO A 399 26.90 -3.31 12.54
C PRO A 399 26.34 -4.72 12.76
N PRO A 400 25.41 -4.89 13.73
CA PRO A 400 24.75 -6.16 13.96
C PRO A 400 23.87 -6.55 12.77
N HIS A 401 23.56 -7.83 12.61
CA HIS A 401 22.52 -8.28 11.72
C HIS A 401 21.17 -7.73 12.16
N ILE A 402 20.32 -7.38 11.22
CA ILE A 402 18.98 -6.81 11.49
C ILE A 402 17.93 -7.75 10.90
N LEU A 403 17.02 -8.19 11.75
CA LEU A 403 15.82 -8.91 11.36
C LEU A 403 14.58 -8.07 11.73
N VAL A 404 13.89 -7.59 10.74
CA VAL A 404 12.67 -6.82 10.92
C VAL A 404 11.47 -7.73 10.76
N MET A 405 10.49 -7.65 11.66
CA MET A 405 9.25 -8.44 11.56
C MET A 405 8.05 -7.54 11.34
N THR A 406 7.08 -8.02 10.59
CA THR A 406 5.76 -7.40 10.47
C THR A 406 4.65 -8.44 10.45
N ALA A 407 3.57 -8.17 11.17
CA ALA A 407 2.36 -8.98 11.15
C ALA A 407 1.35 -8.48 10.10
N THR A 408 1.60 -7.32 9.48
CA THR A 408 0.83 -6.89 8.31
C THR A 408 1.43 -7.53 7.06
N PRO A 409 0.71 -8.42 6.39
CA PRO A 409 1.12 -8.85 5.07
C PRO A 409 1.15 -7.65 4.12
N ILE A 410 2.29 -7.45 3.48
CA ILE A 410 2.49 -6.41 2.48
C ILE A 410 2.68 -7.16 1.15
N PRO A 411 1.97 -6.80 0.07
CA PRO A 411 2.20 -7.42 -1.21
C PRO A 411 3.69 -7.44 -1.55
N ARG A 412 4.20 -8.58 -2.01
CA ARG A 412 5.64 -8.78 -2.21
C ARG A 412 6.26 -7.71 -3.11
N THR A 413 5.55 -7.31 -4.15
CA THR A 413 5.96 -6.26 -5.08
C THR A 413 6.09 -4.90 -4.42
N LEU A 414 5.15 -4.56 -3.53
CA LEU A 414 5.17 -3.32 -2.76
C LEU A 414 6.30 -3.37 -1.72
N ALA A 415 6.49 -4.49 -1.04
CA ALA A 415 7.58 -4.68 -0.08
C ALA A 415 8.96 -4.50 -0.72
N MET A 416 9.18 -5.10 -1.90
CA MET A 416 10.41 -4.96 -2.67
C MET A 416 10.69 -3.53 -3.14
N THR A 417 9.67 -2.70 -3.20
CA THR A 417 9.80 -1.30 -3.64
C THR A 417 9.96 -0.36 -2.45
N ILE A 418 9.13 -0.51 -1.41
CA ILE A 418 9.16 0.36 -0.22
C ILE A 418 10.35 0.05 0.70
N TYR A 419 10.66 -1.24 0.85
CA TYR A 419 11.74 -1.73 1.72
C TYR A 419 12.88 -2.33 0.89
N GLY A 420 13.23 -1.66 -0.20
CA GLY A 420 14.16 -2.21 -1.19
C GLY A 420 15.60 -2.43 -0.69
N ASP A 421 15.94 -1.86 0.47
CA ASP A 421 17.16 -2.13 1.22
C ASP A 421 17.08 -3.43 2.06
N LEU A 422 15.88 -4.01 2.23
CA LEU A 422 15.68 -5.25 2.96
C LEU A 422 15.49 -6.44 2.01
N ASP A 423 16.14 -7.54 2.31
CA ASP A 423 15.79 -8.83 1.72
C ASP A 423 14.49 -9.34 2.35
N VAL A 424 13.56 -9.89 1.57
CA VAL A 424 12.21 -10.24 2.05
C VAL A 424 12.06 -11.75 2.16
N SER A 425 11.71 -12.21 3.35
CA SER A 425 11.28 -13.59 3.64
C SER A 425 9.80 -13.63 4.03
N VAL A 426 9.09 -14.64 3.54
CA VAL A 426 7.65 -14.77 3.76
C VAL A 426 7.34 -16.12 4.42
N ILE A 427 6.60 -16.08 5.55
CA ILE A 427 5.97 -17.25 6.15
C ILE A 427 4.51 -17.27 5.68
N ASP A 428 4.26 -18.05 4.65
CA ASP A 428 2.96 -18.21 3.97
C ASP A 428 2.18 -19.44 4.44
N GLU A 429 2.65 -20.11 5.51
CA GLU A 429 2.02 -21.25 6.15
C GLU A 429 1.70 -20.95 7.61
N LEU A 430 0.55 -21.42 8.08
CA LEU A 430 0.19 -21.40 9.50
C LEU A 430 0.68 -22.66 10.23
N PRO A 431 1.05 -22.55 11.51
CA PRO A 431 1.40 -23.72 12.30
C PRO A 431 0.27 -24.76 12.35
N PRO A 432 0.61 -26.06 12.43
CA PRO A 432 -0.38 -27.13 12.49
C PRO A 432 -1.29 -26.99 13.72
N GLY A 433 -2.56 -27.36 13.57
CA GLY A 433 -3.57 -27.32 14.64
C GLY A 433 -4.34 -26.01 14.77
N ARG A 434 -3.99 -24.96 14.04
CA ARG A 434 -4.73 -23.70 14.03
C ARG A 434 -5.94 -23.78 13.11
N LYS A 435 -7.14 -23.43 13.65
CA LYS A 435 -8.37 -23.37 12.87
C LYS A 435 -8.51 -22.00 12.19
N PRO A 436 -8.96 -21.95 10.93
CA PRO A 436 -9.28 -20.69 10.27
C PRO A 436 -10.37 -19.94 11.04
N VAL A 437 -10.26 -18.61 11.13
CA VAL A 437 -11.30 -17.77 11.71
C VAL A 437 -12.47 -17.70 10.74
N HIS A 438 -13.67 -18.01 11.20
CA HIS A 438 -14.89 -17.92 10.40
C HIS A 438 -15.38 -16.48 10.38
N THR A 439 -15.26 -15.82 9.22
CA THR A 439 -15.69 -14.42 9.06
C THR A 439 -17.12 -14.37 8.54
N ILE A 440 -17.98 -13.61 9.21
CA ILE A 440 -19.41 -13.49 8.93
C ILE A 440 -19.76 -12.03 8.75
N HIS A 441 -20.46 -11.71 7.67
CA HIS A 441 -21.05 -10.37 7.47
C HIS A 441 -22.49 -10.34 8.00
N LYS A 442 -22.82 -9.29 8.77
CA LYS A 442 -24.18 -8.99 9.24
C LYS A 442 -24.50 -7.52 9.03
N TYR A 443 -25.77 -7.23 8.82
CA TYR A 443 -26.26 -5.85 8.80
C TYR A 443 -26.68 -5.37 10.18
N ASP A 444 -26.69 -4.06 10.37
CA ASP A 444 -27.10 -3.38 11.63
C ASP A 444 -28.52 -3.75 12.13
N ASN A 445 -29.43 -4.13 11.23
CA ASN A 445 -30.76 -4.63 11.58
C ASN A 445 -30.75 -6.07 12.15
N GLN A 446 -29.63 -6.75 12.19
CA GLN A 446 -29.46 -8.13 12.67
C GLN A 446 -28.81 -8.22 14.06
N LEU A 447 -28.72 -7.12 14.81
CA LEU A 447 -28.03 -7.06 16.11
C LEU A 447 -28.66 -8.01 17.15
N THR A 448 -29.97 -8.22 17.14
CA THR A 448 -30.64 -9.14 18.08
C THR A 448 -30.07 -10.57 17.95
N SER A 449 -29.94 -11.08 16.73
CA SER A 449 -29.38 -12.42 16.48
C SER A 449 -27.88 -12.47 16.82
N LEU A 450 -27.16 -11.36 16.62
CA LEU A 450 -25.75 -11.24 17.00
C LEU A 450 -25.60 -11.33 18.52
N TYR A 451 -26.40 -10.61 19.29
CA TYR A 451 -26.33 -10.61 20.75
C TYR A 451 -26.68 -11.98 21.34
N GLN A 452 -27.61 -12.72 20.73
CA GLN A 452 -27.89 -14.11 21.11
C GLN A 452 -26.65 -15.01 20.87
N GLY A 453 -25.99 -14.89 19.73
CA GLY A 453 -24.75 -15.62 19.44
C GLY A 453 -23.60 -15.28 20.40
N ILE A 454 -23.45 -14.00 20.79
CA ILE A 454 -22.47 -13.56 21.77
C ILE A 454 -22.75 -14.24 23.13
N ARG A 455 -24.02 -14.24 23.60
CA ARG A 455 -24.41 -14.92 24.85
C ARG A 455 -24.07 -16.40 24.84
N GLN A 456 -24.38 -17.07 23.74
CA GLN A 456 -24.04 -18.47 23.59
C GLN A 456 -22.53 -18.69 23.76
N GLN A 457 -21.69 -17.91 23.09
CA GLN A 457 -20.24 -18.06 23.18
C GLN A 457 -19.70 -17.75 24.58
N ILE A 458 -20.25 -16.75 25.26
CA ILE A 458 -19.85 -16.45 26.65
C ILE A 458 -20.28 -17.57 27.60
N ASN A 459 -21.48 -18.14 27.42
CA ASN A 459 -21.97 -19.28 28.23
C ASN A 459 -21.12 -20.56 27.99
N GLU A 460 -20.48 -20.69 26.81
CA GLU A 460 -19.48 -21.72 26.53
C GLU A 460 -18.11 -21.40 27.15
N GLY A 461 -17.99 -20.32 27.95
CA GLY A 461 -16.76 -19.90 28.62
C GLY A 461 -15.83 -19.04 27.78
N ARG A 462 -16.28 -18.51 26.63
CA ARG A 462 -15.48 -17.71 25.72
C ARG A 462 -15.54 -16.22 26.06
N GLN A 463 -14.55 -15.47 25.57
CA GLN A 463 -14.51 -14.00 25.68
C GLN A 463 -14.68 -13.34 24.33
N VAL A 464 -15.17 -12.10 24.33
CA VAL A 464 -15.59 -11.38 23.13
C VAL A 464 -14.93 -10.01 23.06
N TYR A 465 -14.38 -9.67 21.90
CA TYR A 465 -14.02 -8.31 21.53
C TYR A 465 -15.14 -7.62 20.77
N ILE A 466 -15.47 -6.38 21.13
CA ILE A 466 -16.36 -5.51 20.34
C ILE A 466 -15.61 -4.22 20.02
N VAL A 467 -15.42 -3.96 18.71
CA VAL A 467 -14.61 -2.84 18.24
C VAL A 467 -15.47 -1.81 17.53
N PHE A 468 -15.31 -0.55 17.94
CA PHE A 468 -15.95 0.63 17.33
C PHE A 468 -14.94 1.35 16.42
N PRO A 469 -15.35 1.90 15.26
CA PRO A 469 -14.49 2.73 14.44
C PRO A 469 -14.22 4.09 15.12
N LEU A 470 -13.10 4.72 14.75
CA LEU A 470 -12.91 6.15 14.95
C LEU A 470 -13.70 6.89 13.86
N ILE A 471 -14.59 7.81 14.22
CA ILE A 471 -15.65 8.33 13.33
C ILE A 471 -15.28 9.70 12.74
N SER A 472 -14.43 10.48 13.42
CA SER A 472 -14.25 11.86 13.01
C SER A 472 -12.82 12.39 13.17
N GLU A 473 -12.53 13.48 12.47
CA GLU A 473 -11.38 14.35 12.71
C GLU A 473 -11.39 14.98 14.14
N SER A 474 -12.52 14.88 14.87
CA SER A 474 -12.67 15.33 16.24
C SER A 474 -12.64 14.16 17.22
N GLU A 475 -11.51 13.99 17.91
CA GLU A 475 -11.31 12.99 18.97
C GLU A 475 -12.34 13.02 20.12
N LYS A 476 -13.01 14.16 20.33
CA LYS A 476 -14.08 14.29 21.37
C LYS A 476 -15.35 13.56 20.96
N MET A 477 -15.65 13.56 19.67
CA MET A 477 -16.85 12.91 19.13
C MET A 477 -16.70 11.39 19.09
N ASP A 478 -15.48 10.89 18.82
CA ASP A 478 -15.17 9.47 18.85
C ASP A 478 -15.31 8.86 20.25
N LEU A 479 -14.89 9.60 21.29
CA LEU A 479 -15.09 9.18 22.68
C LEU A 479 -16.55 9.12 23.06
N LYS A 480 -17.35 10.12 22.69
CA LYS A 480 -18.78 10.14 22.97
C LYS A 480 -19.48 8.94 22.33
N ASN A 481 -19.17 8.64 21.06
CA ASN A 481 -19.76 7.50 20.37
C ASN A 481 -19.37 6.16 21.02
N LEU A 482 -18.12 6.03 21.50
CA LEU A 482 -17.71 4.86 22.26
C LEU A 482 -18.44 4.77 23.61
N GLU A 483 -18.61 5.88 24.34
CA GLU A 483 -19.30 5.91 25.62
C GLU A 483 -20.77 5.57 25.46
N ASP A 484 -21.46 6.19 24.51
CA ASP A 484 -22.86 5.90 24.19
C ASP A 484 -23.04 4.42 23.76
N GLY A 485 -22.13 3.91 22.94
CA GLY A 485 -22.08 2.51 22.51
C GLY A 485 -21.80 1.55 23.66
N PHE A 486 -20.86 1.91 24.54
CA PHE A 486 -20.55 1.11 25.75
C PHE A 486 -21.75 1.01 26.69
N GLU A 487 -22.45 2.13 26.98
CA GLU A 487 -23.67 2.14 27.78
C GLU A 487 -24.76 1.27 27.17
N THR A 488 -24.95 1.34 25.86
CA THR A 488 -25.88 0.48 25.12
C THR A 488 -25.53 -0.99 25.28
N LEU A 489 -24.25 -1.37 25.22
CA LEU A 489 -23.80 -2.74 25.41
C LEU A 489 -23.95 -3.21 26.85
N VAL A 490 -23.73 -2.35 27.87
CA VAL A 490 -23.99 -2.65 29.29
C VAL A 490 -25.46 -2.96 29.51
N GLN A 491 -26.35 -2.19 28.88
CA GLN A 491 -27.81 -2.44 28.95
C GLN A 491 -28.20 -3.73 28.20
N ALA A 492 -27.52 -4.02 27.08
CA ALA A 492 -27.80 -5.22 26.30
C ALA A 492 -27.26 -6.51 26.94
N PHE A 493 -26.24 -6.42 27.79
CA PHE A 493 -25.55 -7.54 28.44
C PHE A 493 -25.45 -7.33 29.98
N PRO A 494 -26.54 -7.12 30.70
CA PRO A 494 -26.50 -6.80 32.15
C PRO A 494 -25.96 -7.98 32.98
N GLU A 495 -25.97 -9.19 32.44
CA GLU A 495 -25.50 -10.42 33.06
C GLU A 495 -23.97 -10.61 33.02
N TYR A 496 -23.25 -9.82 32.20
CA TYR A 496 -21.80 -9.95 32.00
C TYR A 496 -21.03 -8.69 32.42
N ARG A 497 -19.77 -8.86 32.77
CA ARG A 497 -18.89 -7.74 33.07
C ARG A 497 -18.17 -7.28 31.80
N LEU A 498 -18.18 -5.98 31.54
CA LEU A 498 -17.56 -5.35 30.42
C LEU A 498 -16.38 -4.50 30.87
N SER A 499 -15.27 -4.58 30.11
CA SER A 499 -14.15 -3.64 30.17
C SER A 499 -14.17 -2.73 28.95
N LYS A 500 -13.66 -1.50 29.07
CA LYS A 500 -13.47 -0.59 27.91
C LYS A 500 -12.03 -0.11 27.80
N VAL A 501 -11.52 -0.05 26.55
CA VAL A 501 -10.18 0.46 26.25
C VAL A 501 -10.22 1.38 25.04
N HIS A 502 -9.63 2.57 25.19
CA HIS A 502 -9.54 3.55 24.09
C HIS A 502 -8.24 4.38 24.12
N GLY A 503 -7.93 5.09 23.03
CA GLY A 503 -6.68 5.80 22.82
C GLY A 503 -6.29 6.80 23.90
N LYS A 504 -7.27 7.47 24.52
CA LYS A 504 -7.03 8.54 25.52
C LYS A 504 -6.80 8.06 26.95
N MET A 505 -7.05 6.80 27.24
CA MET A 505 -6.75 6.25 28.57
C MET A 505 -5.24 6.33 28.84
N LYS A 506 -4.87 6.63 30.07
CA LYS A 506 -3.47 6.52 30.51
C LYS A 506 -3.00 5.07 30.42
N SER A 507 -1.71 4.86 30.16
CA SER A 507 -1.13 3.52 29.99
C SER A 507 -1.54 2.57 31.13
N LYS A 508 -1.42 3.02 32.39
CA LYS A 508 -1.81 2.24 33.59
C LYS A 508 -3.29 1.85 33.63
N GLU A 509 -4.17 2.71 33.16
CA GLU A 509 -5.61 2.43 33.12
C GLU A 509 -5.92 1.39 32.02
N LYS A 510 -5.28 1.54 30.86
CA LYS A 510 -5.38 0.55 29.76
C LYS A 510 -4.91 -0.82 30.22
N ASP A 511 -3.75 -0.87 30.88
CA ASP A 511 -3.17 -2.10 31.39
C ASP A 511 -4.08 -2.76 32.42
N ALA A 512 -4.69 -1.97 33.33
CA ALA A 512 -5.62 -2.49 34.33
C ALA A 512 -6.88 -3.10 33.70
N GLU A 513 -7.49 -2.42 32.71
CA GLU A 513 -8.68 -2.96 32.02
C GLU A 513 -8.34 -4.19 31.18
N MET A 514 -7.20 -4.17 30.52
CA MET A 514 -6.70 -5.35 29.78
C MET A 514 -6.43 -6.54 30.69
N GLN A 515 -5.85 -6.32 31.88
CA GLN A 515 -5.61 -7.41 32.85
C GLN A 515 -6.92 -8.04 33.34
N LYS A 516 -7.97 -7.26 33.59
CA LYS A 516 -9.31 -7.80 33.92
C LYS A 516 -9.84 -8.72 32.82
N PHE A 517 -9.61 -8.35 31.57
CA PHE A 517 -10.01 -9.18 30.43
C PHE A 517 -9.13 -10.43 30.28
N VAL A 518 -7.82 -10.30 30.40
CA VAL A 518 -6.88 -11.44 30.34
C VAL A 518 -7.14 -12.45 31.46
N SER A 519 -7.44 -11.98 32.68
CA SER A 519 -7.76 -12.84 33.82
C SER A 519 -9.14 -13.49 33.76
N GLY A 520 -10.00 -13.10 32.80
CA GLY A 520 -11.38 -13.59 32.69
C GLY A 520 -12.37 -12.92 33.64
N GLU A 521 -11.96 -11.89 34.39
CA GLU A 521 -12.86 -11.12 35.26
C GLU A 521 -13.97 -10.42 34.44
N THR A 522 -13.61 -9.98 33.20
CA THR A 522 -14.56 -9.42 32.25
C THR A 522 -14.68 -10.31 31.02
N GLN A 523 -15.90 -10.54 30.55
CA GLN A 523 -16.23 -11.41 29.43
C GLN A 523 -16.23 -10.69 28.08
N ILE A 524 -16.48 -9.38 28.10
CA ILE A 524 -16.55 -8.55 26.89
C ILE A 524 -15.58 -7.39 27.04
N LEU A 525 -14.70 -7.22 26.06
CA LEU A 525 -13.84 -6.04 25.94
C LEU A 525 -14.34 -5.15 24.80
N VAL A 526 -14.75 -3.94 25.16
CA VAL A 526 -15.20 -2.92 24.22
C VAL A 526 -14.03 -1.95 23.95
N ALA A 527 -13.72 -1.72 22.69
CA ALA A 527 -12.60 -0.85 22.37
C ALA A 527 -12.76 -0.09 21.06
N THR A 528 -11.93 0.92 20.87
CA THR A 528 -11.62 1.51 19.56
C THR A 528 -10.48 0.75 18.88
N THR A 529 -9.99 1.23 17.74
CA THR A 529 -8.88 0.64 16.96
C THR A 529 -7.57 0.40 17.75
N VAL A 530 -7.49 0.85 18.99
CA VAL A 530 -6.31 0.69 19.89
C VAL A 530 -5.98 -0.77 20.20
N ILE A 531 -6.91 -1.72 20.01
CA ILE A 531 -6.64 -3.17 20.14
C ILE A 531 -5.68 -3.70 19.08
N GLU A 532 -5.26 -2.90 18.11
CA GLU A 532 -4.22 -3.27 17.15
C GLU A 532 -2.92 -3.71 17.85
N VAL A 533 -2.74 -3.37 19.12
CA VAL A 533 -1.53 -3.66 19.89
C VAL A 533 -1.64 -4.96 20.67
N GLY A 534 -1.21 -5.99 20.09
CA GLY A 534 -0.43 -7.14 20.56
C GLY A 534 -0.89 -8.05 21.69
N VAL A 535 -1.92 -7.75 22.50
CA VAL A 535 -2.26 -8.60 23.66
C VAL A 535 -2.86 -9.93 23.21
N ASN A 536 -2.22 -11.02 23.64
CA ASN A 536 -2.69 -12.38 23.37
C ASN A 536 -3.67 -12.84 24.46
N VAL A 537 -4.94 -13.06 24.09
CA VAL A 537 -5.97 -13.65 24.97
C VAL A 537 -6.49 -14.92 24.30
N PRO A 538 -5.93 -16.08 24.60
CA PRO A 538 -6.28 -17.34 23.92
C PRO A 538 -7.77 -17.70 24.02
N ASN A 539 -8.44 -17.31 25.11
CA ASN A 539 -9.85 -17.57 25.35
C ASN A 539 -10.81 -16.63 24.58
N ALA A 540 -10.30 -15.52 24.01
CA ALA A 540 -11.10 -14.62 23.21
C ALA A 540 -11.27 -15.18 21.79
N SER A 541 -12.42 -15.80 21.54
CA SER A 541 -12.74 -16.49 20.28
C SER A 541 -13.68 -15.71 19.37
N VAL A 542 -14.25 -14.61 19.83
CA VAL A 542 -15.20 -13.79 19.03
C VAL A 542 -14.72 -12.36 18.92
N MET A 543 -14.63 -11.89 17.67
CA MET A 543 -14.37 -10.50 17.32
C MET A 543 -15.59 -9.92 16.61
N VAL A 544 -16.17 -8.88 17.16
CA VAL A 544 -17.26 -8.12 16.54
C VAL A 544 -16.74 -6.75 16.15
N ILE A 545 -16.85 -6.40 14.87
CA ILE A 545 -16.42 -5.10 14.35
C ILE A 545 -17.66 -4.36 13.89
N LEU A 546 -18.03 -3.33 14.64
CA LEU A 546 -19.18 -2.48 14.33
C LEU A 546 -18.78 -1.44 13.28
N ASP A 547 -19.72 -1.06 12.42
CA ASP A 547 -19.47 -0.16 11.29
C ASP A 547 -18.25 -0.57 10.47
N ALA A 548 -18.11 -1.86 10.16
CA ALA A 548 -16.94 -2.44 9.48
C ALA A 548 -16.64 -1.78 8.12
N GLN A 549 -17.63 -1.12 7.48
CA GLN A 549 -17.44 -0.35 6.25
C GLN A 549 -16.49 0.84 6.39
N ARG A 550 -16.21 1.29 7.61
CA ARG A 550 -15.32 2.42 7.89
C ARG A 550 -13.85 2.03 8.05
N PHE A 551 -13.57 0.74 8.15
CA PHE A 551 -12.22 0.21 8.30
C PHE A 551 -11.58 -0.12 6.95
N GLY A 552 -10.27 0.07 6.85
CA GLY A 552 -9.48 -0.48 5.75
C GLY A 552 -9.32 -2.00 5.86
N LEU A 553 -9.08 -2.66 4.74
CA LEU A 553 -8.89 -4.13 4.70
C LEU A 553 -7.77 -4.60 5.61
N SER A 554 -6.65 -3.91 5.63
CA SER A 554 -5.51 -4.23 6.51
C SER A 554 -5.89 -4.15 7.99
N GLN A 555 -6.68 -3.15 8.39
CA GLN A 555 -7.18 -3.01 9.77
C GLN A 555 -8.14 -4.15 10.15
N LEU A 556 -9.10 -4.45 9.26
CA LEU A 556 -10.03 -5.57 9.47
C LEU A 556 -9.28 -6.90 9.64
N HIS A 557 -8.25 -7.14 8.82
CA HIS A 557 -7.43 -8.32 8.89
C HIS A 557 -6.63 -8.40 10.21
N GLN A 558 -6.03 -7.29 10.65
CA GLN A 558 -5.32 -7.23 11.94
C GLN A 558 -6.25 -7.50 13.12
N LEU A 559 -7.45 -6.90 13.12
CA LEU A 559 -8.47 -7.13 14.15
C LEU A 559 -8.91 -8.60 14.15
N ARG A 560 -9.20 -9.19 12.98
CA ARG A 560 -9.50 -10.62 12.86
C ARG A 560 -8.40 -11.50 13.44
N GLY A 561 -7.13 -11.14 13.22
CA GLY A 561 -5.98 -11.87 13.74
C GLY A 561 -5.84 -11.85 15.28
N ARG A 562 -6.64 -11.05 16.00
CA ARG A 562 -6.66 -11.04 17.47
C ARG A 562 -7.40 -12.22 18.05
N VAL A 563 -8.26 -12.87 17.29
CA VAL A 563 -8.91 -14.13 17.65
C VAL A 563 -8.31 -15.31 16.86
N GLY A 564 -8.68 -16.53 17.19
CA GLY A 564 -8.15 -17.73 16.51
C GLY A 564 -6.74 -18.14 16.99
N ARG A 565 -6.37 -17.79 18.21
CA ARG A 565 -5.10 -18.19 18.83
C ARG A 565 -5.21 -19.42 19.72
N GLY A 566 -6.43 -19.80 20.08
CA GLY A 566 -6.73 -21.03 20.81
C GLY A 566 -7.02 -22.22 19.89
N ALA A 567 -7.25 -23.40 20.48
CA ALA A 567 -7.61 -24.63 19.77
C ALA A 567 -9.07 -24.65 19.27
N ASP A 568 -9.90 -23.71 19.72
CA ASP A 568 -11.31 -23.66 19.43
C ASP A 568 -11.64 -22.83 18.19
N GLN A 569 -12.83 -23.09 17.63
CA GLN A 569 -13.33 -22.31 16.50
C GLN A 569 -13.52 -20.85 16.91
N SER A 570 -12.99 -19.94 16.13
CA SER A 570 -13.13 -18.49 16.35
C SER A 570 -13.93 -17.83 15.24
N TYR A 571 -14.59 -16.73 15.59
CA TYR A 571 -15.51 -16.01 14.72
C TYR A 571 -15.12 -14.53 14.63
N CYS A 572 -15.20 -13.97 13.45
CA CYS A 572 -15.09 -12.53 13.19
C CYS A 572 -16.37 -12.04 12.53
N ILE A 573 -17.12 -11.19 13.21
CA ILE A 573 -18.40 -10.69 12.74
C ILE A 573 -18.22 -9.22 12.29
N LEU A 574 -18.41 -8.99 10.99
CA LEU A 574 -18.37 -7.67 10.39
C LEU A 574 -19.79 -7.11 10.31
N VAL A 575 -20.09 -6.08 11.11
CA VAL A 575 -21.40 -5.43 11.11
C VAL A 575 -21.33 -4.16 10.28
N THR A 576 -22.24 -4.02 9.32
CA THR A 576 -22.27 -2.85 8.41
C THR A 576 -23.66 -2.27 8.29
N ASN A 577 -23.73 -1.03 7.81
CA ASN A 577 -24.98 -0.43 7.39
C ASN A 577 -25.55 -1.17 6.16
N TYR A 578 -26.86 -1.10 5.97
CA TYR A 578 -27.53 -1.73 4.81
C TYR A 578 -27.11 -1.15 3.45
N LYS A 579 -26.81 0.17 3.39
CA LYS A 579 -26.40 0.85 2.16
C LYS A 579 -24.88 0.85 2.05
N LEU A 580 -24.33 -0.09 1.27
CA LEU A 580 -22.91 -0.16 0.96
C LEU A 580 -22.63 0.29 -0.49
N THR A 581 -21.52 1.00 -0.69
CA THR A 581 -20.98 1.23 -2.04
C THR A 581 -20.47 -0.09 -2.63
N ALA A 582 -20.38 -0.19 -3.95
CA ALA A 582 -19.87 -1.38 -4.62
C ALA A 582 -18.43 -1.73 -4.16
N GLU A 583 -17.60 -0.73 -3.93
CA GLU A 583 -16.23 -0.90 -3.44
C GLU A 583 -16.21 -1.44 -1.99
N THR A 584 -17.01 -0.86 -1.11
CA THR A 584 -17.11 -1.32 0.28
C THR A 584 -17.64 -2.74 0.36
N ARG A 585 -18.62 -3.09 -0.47
CA ARG A 585 -19.12 -4.47 -0.56
C ARG A 585 -18.03 -5.44 -0.93
N LYS A 586 -17.23 -5.13 -1.97
CA LYS A 586 -16.08 -5.96 -2.37
C LYS A 586 -15.07 -6.14 -1.22
N ARG A 587 -14.81 -5.09 -0.41
CA ARG A 587 -13.92 -5.21 0.75
C ARG A 587 -14.45 -6.20 1.78
N ILE A 588 -15.74 -6.13 2.10
CA ILE A 588 -16.38 -7.04 3.05
C ILE A 588 -16.41 -8.47 2.51
N ASP A 589 -16.75 -8.65 1.23
CA ASP A 589 -16.79 -9.96 0.57
C ASP A 589 -15.42 -10.65 0.62
N ILE A 590 -14.34 -9.94 0.28
CA ILE A 590 -12.96 -10.47 0.34
C ILE A 590 -12.60 -10.92 1.76
N MET A 591 -12.98 -10.16 2.79
CA MET A 591 -12.73 -10.55 4.18
C MET A 591 -13.48 -11.83 4.58
N CYS A 592 -14.65 -12.09 4.00
CA CYS A 592 -15.43 -13.31 4.23
C CYS A 592 -14.90 -14.51 3.41
N GLU A 593 -14.36 -14.26 2.21
CA GLU A 593 -13.90 -15.30 1.29
C GLU A 593 -12.55 -15.93 1.67
N THR A 594 -11.64 -15.14 2.26
CA THR A 594 -10.29 -15.62 2.53
C THR A 594 -9.76 -15.23 3.89
N ASN A 595 -8.96 -16.13 4.47
CA ASN A 595 -8.16 -15.87 5.66
C ASN A 595 -6.69 -15.49 5.32
N ASP A 596 -6.29 -15.61 4.05
CA ASP A 596 -4.94 -15.31 3.58
C ASP A 596 -4.71 -13.79 3.58
N GLY A 597 -3.85 -13.33 4.50
CA GLY A 597 -3.53 -11.92 4.65
C GLY A 597 -2.82 -11.31 3.43
N PHE A 598 -2.06 -12.10 2.65
CA PHE A 598 -1.40 -11.61 1.44
C PHE A 598 -2.41 -11.34 0.33
N ARG A 599 -3.40 -12.23 0.15
CA ARG A 599 -4.52 -12.00 -0.79
C ARG A 599 -5.35 -10.78 -0.40
N ILE A 600 -5.59 -10.58 0.90
CA ILE A 600 -6.30 -9.39 1.41
C ILE A 600 -5.49 -8.13 1.13
N ALA A 601 -4.18 -8.15 1.37
CA ALA A 601 -3.30 -7.00 1.12
C ALA A 601 -3.20 -6.65 -0.37
N GLU A 602 -3.14 -7.64 -1.27
CA GLU A 602 -3.19 -7.42 -2.72
C GLU A 602 -4.52 -6.82 -3.17
N ALA A 603 -5.63 -7.28 -2.58
CA ALA A 603 -6.94 -6.73 -2.87
C ALA A 603 -7.08 -5.28 -2.34
N ASP A 604 -6.58 -4.99 -1.13
CA ASP A 604 -6.54 -3.63 -0.56
C ASP A 604 -5.78 -2.67 -1.47
N LEU A 605 -4.60 -3.11 -1.94
CA LEU A 605 -3.79 -2.33 -2.86
C LEU A 605 -4.51 -2.03 -4.19
N LYS A 606 -5.21 -3.03 -4.76
CA LYS A 606 -5.98 -2.88 -6.01
C LYS A 606 -7.20 -1.98 -5.86
N LEU A 607 -7.86 -1.98 -4.69
CA LEU A 607 -9.06 -1.20 -4.43
C LEU A 607 -8.78 0.27 -4.13
N ARG A 608 -7.67 0.58 -3.47
CA ARG A 608 -7.29 1.97 -3.11
C ARG A 608 -6.97 2.83 -4.34
N GLY A 609 -6.49 2.25 -5.43
CA GLY A 609 -6.06 2.99 -6.62
C GLY A 609 -4.77 3.79 -6.41
N PRO A 610 -4.26 4.45 -7.48
CA PRO A 610 -2.95 5.12 -7.45
C PRO A 610 -2.87 6.39 -6.58
N GLY A 611 -4.01 6.97 -6.16
CA GLY A 611 -4.05 8.22 -5.39
C GLY A 611 -3.91 8.07 -3.88
N ASP A 612 -4.25 6.91 -3.32
CA ASP A 612 -4.30 6.70 -1.86
C ASP A 612 -3.04 6.03 -1.28
N LEU A 613 -1.98 5.87 -2.07
CA LEU A 613 -0.65 5.50 -1.55
C LEU A 613 -0.05 6.60 -0.64
N GLU A 614 -0.69 7.78 -0.55
CA GLU A 614 -0.35 8.82 0.43
C GLU A 614 -0.42 8.34 1.89
N GLY A 615 -1.22 7.32 2.21
CA GLY A 615 -1.19 6.65 3.52
C GLY A 615 0.13 5.93 3.82
N THR A 616 0.99 5.68 2.83
CA THR A 616 2.36 5.16 3.00
C THR A 616 3.39 6.25 3.30
N GLN A 617 2.97 7.51 3.51
CA GLN A 617 3.86 8.58 4.03
C GLN A 617 4.50 8.22 5.39
N GLN A 618 4.01 7.19 6.08
CA GLN A 618 4.67 6.65 7.27
C GLN A 618 6.04 6.00 6.96
N SER A 619 6.30 5.62 5.71
CA SER A 619 7.63 5.15 5.25
C SER A 619 8.50 6.25 4.62
N GLY A 620 8.01 7.48 4.51
CA GLY A 620 8.77 8.63 3.97
C GLY A 620 8.95 8.62 2.45
N ILE A 621 8.30 7.72 1.70
CA ILE A 621 8.50 7.56 0.27
C ILE A 621 7.22 7.91 -0.47
N ALA A 622 7.17 9.07 -1.07
CA ALA A 622 6.23 9.35 -2.14
C ALA A 622 6.86 8.88 -3.47
N PHE A 623 6.38 7.76 -4.02
CA PHE A 623 6.71 7.41 -5.40
C PHE A 623 5.86 8.28 -6.32
N ASP A 624 6.46 9.32 -6.87
CA ASP A 624 5.84 10.14 -7.92
C ASP A 624 5.94 9.40 -9.26
N LEU A 625 5.21 8.28 -9.38
CA LEU A 625 5.13 7.49 -10.60
C LEU A 625 4.17 8.19 -11.58
N LYS A 626 4.66 8.45 -12.79
CA LYS A 626 3.91 9.19 -13.81
C LYS A 626 2.96 8.30 -14.63
N ILE A 627 3.33 7.04 -14.84
CA ILE A 627 2.60 6.11 -15.71
C ILE A 627 2.40 4.72 -15.11
N ALA A 628 3.36 4.23 -14.33
CA ALA A 628 3.28 2.93 -13.69
C ALA A 628 2.41 2.96 -12.43
N ASP A 629 1.79 1.84 -12.12
CA ASP A 629 0.97 1.63 -10.93
C ASP A 629 1.43 0.34 -10.24
N ILE A 630 2.13 0.46 -9.11
CA ILE A 630 2.69 -0.69 -8.38
C ILE A 630 1.60 -1.71 -8.02
N ALA A 631 0.37 -1.23 -7.77
CA ALA A 631 -0.76 -2.10 -7.43
C ALA A 631 -1.22 -2.99 -8.59
N ARG A 632 -1.13 -2.48 -9.81
CA ARG A 632 -1.63 -3.14 -11.02
C ARG A 632 -0.52 -3.78 -11.83
N ASP A 633 0.68 -3.22 -11.78
CA ASP A 633 1.83 -3.60 -12.61
C ASP A 633 2.80 -4.55 -11.88
N GLY A 634 2.33 -5.34 -10.90
CA GLY A 634 3.18 -6.18 -10.04
C GLY A 634 4.12 -7.14 -10.78
N GLN A 635 3.66 -7.74 -11.90
CA GLN A 635 4.51 -8.59 -12.73
C GLN A 635 5.64 -7.78 -13.40
N LEU A 636 5.32 -6.56 -13.82
CA LEU A 636 6.29 -5.65 -14.43
C LEU A 636 7.31 -5.14 -13.41
N VAL A 637 6.90 -4.90 -12.16
CA VAL A 637 7.81 -4.57 -11.04
C VAL A 637 8.81 -5.68 -10.81
N GLN A 638 8.35 -6.95 -10.80
CA GLN A 638 9.24 -8.11 -10.61
C GLN A 638 10.22 -8.23 -11.78
N LEU A 639 9.74 -8.13 -13.02
CA LEU A 639 10.57 -8.16 -14.21
C LEU A 639 11.63 -7.05 -14.19
N ALA A 640 11.22 -5.83 -13.86
CA ALA A 640 12.12 -4.69 -13.77
C ALA A 640 13.20 -4.90 -12.69
N ARG A 641 12.85 -5.48 -11.54
CA ARG A 641 13.81 -5.82 -10.49
C ARG A 641 14.79 -6.88 -10.91
N ASP A 642 14.32 -7.96 -11.55
CA ASP A 642 15.18 -9.05 -12.02
C ASP A 642 16.21 -8.55 -13.04
N GLU A 643 15.81 -7.66 -13.95
CA GLU A 643 16.71 -7.03 -14.90
C GLU A 643 17.70 -6.07 -14.23
N ALA A 644 17.25 -5.25 -13.30
CA ALA A 644 18.10 -4.35 -12.53
C ALA A 644 19.12 -5.13 -11.66
N GLN A 645 18.71 -6.27 -11.07
CA GLN A 645 19.59 -7.12 -10.27
C GLN A 645 20.74 -7.69 -11.13
N LYS A 646 20.45 -8.17 -12.33
CA LYS A 646 21.48 -8.68 -13.25
C LYS A 646 22.56 -7.63 -13.56
N ILE A 647 22.14 -6.36 -13.68
CA ILE A 647 23.08 -5.26 -13.94
C ILE A 647 23.93 -4.97 -12.71
N ILE A 648 23.31 -4.91 -11.53
CA ILE A 648 24.04 -4.68 -10.26
C ILE A 648 25.03 -5.82 -9.98
N ASP A 649 24.65 -7.07 -10.30
CA ASP A 649 25.54 -8.22 -10.13
C ASP A 649 26.73 -8.19 -11.12
N ALA A 650 26.49 -7.72 -12.35
CA ALA A 650 27.53 -7.57 -13.37
C ALA A 650 28.44 -6.34 -13.13
N ASP A 651 27.88 -5.23 -12.62
CA ASP A 651 28.61 -3.98 -12.31
C ASP A 651 28.28 -3.45 -10.91
N PRO A 652 28.76 -4.13 -9.85
CA PRO A 652 28.51 -3.71 -8.48
C PRO A 652 29.07 -2.34 -8.12
N THR A 653 30.03 -1.84 -8.94
CA THR A 653 30.69 -0.54 -8.72
C THR A 653 30.01 0.60 -9.47
N CYS A 654 29.09 0.31 -10.36
CA CYS A 654 28.41 1.27 -11.22
C CYS A 654 29.36 2.11 -12.08
N GLN A 655 30.44 1.49 -12.57
CA GLN A 655 31.53 2.15 -13.32
C GLN A 655 31.82 1.52 -14.69
N SER A 656 31.20 0.39 -14.99
CA SER A 656 31.42 -0.28 -16.25
C SER A 656 30.98 0.60 -17.44
N PRO A 657 31.82 0.77 -18.47
CA PRO A 657 31.48 1.49 -19.70
C PRO A 657 30.25 0.91 -20.42
N GLU A 658 30.04 -0.39 -20.32
CA GLU A 658 28.91 -1.10 -20.93
C GLU A 658 27.55 -0.56 -20.42
N TYR A 659 27.49 -0.15 -19.15
CA TYR A 659 26.28 0.37 -18.50
C TYR A 659 26.30 1.89 -18.29
N ALA A 660 27.25 2.60 -18.91
CA ALA A 660 27.45 4.04 -18.73
C ALA A 660 26.18 4.86 -19.00
N MET A 661 25.40 4.47 -20.01
CA MET A 661 24.12 5.11 -20.34
C MET A 661 23.12 5.01 -19.18
N LEU A 662 23.00 3.83 -18.54
CA LEU A 662 22.11 3.63 -17.40
C LEU A 662 22.52 4.49 -16.21
N TRP A 663 23.82 4.53 -15.91
CA TRP A 663 24.34 5.32 -14.80
C TRP A 663 24.22 6.83 -15.06
N LYS A 664 24.37 7.26 -16.32
CA LYS A 664 24.10 8.66 -16.73
C LYS A 664 22.64 9.01 -16.48
N ARG A 665 21.70 8.23 -17.01
CA ARG A 665 20.26 8.46 -16.86
C ARG A 665 19.82 8.42 -15.40
N LEU A 666 20.32 7.49 -14.62
CA LEU A 666 20.02 7.39 -13.19
C LEU A 666 20.47 8.65 -12.41
N ARG A 667 21.62 9.24 -12.77
CA ARG A 667 22.09 10.51 -12.16
C ARG A 667 21.20 11.69 -12.56
N GLU A 668 20.75 11.76 -13.80
CA GLU A 668 19.82 12.79 -14.28
C GLU A 668 18.50 12.74 -13.51
N LEU A 669 17.91 11.55 -13.35
CA LEU A 669 16.67 11.34 -12.59
C LEU A 669 16.80 11.74 -11.11
N ARG A 670 17.96 11.57 -10.50
CA ARG A 670 18.23 12.00 -9.11
C ARG A 670 18.23 13.52 -8.92
N ASN A 671 18.66 14.26 -9.93
CA ASN A 671 18.73 15.72 -9.88
C ASN A 671 17.35 16.39 -10.04
N THR A 672 16.33 15.64 -10.44
CA THR A 672 14.94 16.12 -10.63
C THR A 672 14.05 15.83 -9.42
N ASN A 673 14.47 16.20 -8.20
CA ASN A 673 13.65 16.25 -6.96
C ASN A 673 13.06 14.95 -6.39
N ILE A 674 13.45 13.79 -6.83
CA ILE A 674 13.08 12.56 -6.10
C ILE A 674 14.11 12.35 -5.00
N ASN A 675 13.74 12.65 -3.76
CA ASN A 675 14.64 12.44 -2.61
C ASN A 675 14.73 10.95 -2.25
N TRP A 676 15.43 10.21 -3.11
CA TRP A 676 15.68 8.78 -2.95
C TRP A 676 16.54 8.44 -1.72
N ALA A 677 17.20 9.45 -1.12
CA ALA A 677 17.98 9.30 0.10
C ALA A 677 17.09 9.12 1.36
N ALA A 678 15.79 9.39 1.28
CA ALA A 678 14.85 9.16 2.37
C ALA A 678 14.37 7.71 2.46
N ILE A 679 14.77 6.86 1.51
CA ILE A 679 14.41 5.44 1.44
C ILE A 679 15.33 4.56 2.30
N SER A 680 16.45 5.12 2.75
CA SER A 680 17.46 4.38 3.52
C SER A 680 17.33 4.53 5.02
#